data_6644747a152ca0a6e95fa05a525c5d6d
#
_entry.id   6644747a152ca0a6e95fa05a525c5d6d
#
_cell.length_a   1.000
_cell.length_b   1.000
_cell.length_c   1.000
_cell.angle_alpha   90.00
_cell.angle_beta   90.00
_cell.angle_gamma   90.00
#
_symmetry.space_group_name_H-M   'P 1'
#
loop_
_entity.id
_entity.type
_entity.pdbx_description
1 polymer ?
#
loop_
_entity_poly.entity_id
_entity_poly.type
_entity_poly.pdbx_seq_one_letter_code
_entity_poly.pdbx_strand_id
1 'polypeptide(L)'
;MNFSEKLQQTLGKAIKDASNEEIYAALLNTVKEAAADKGRNISEKGRKVYYISAEFLIGKLLSNNLINLGVYDEVRELLAANGKDICEIEEVEPEPSLGNGGLGRLAACFLDSIATLGLEGDGIGLNYHLGLFKQVFENHKQKETPNPWIQNTSWLTDTGIGFNVPFKDFSLHSKLYDIDVTGYENGTNKLHLFDIESVNENIVGDGISFDKNDIRENLTLFLYPDDSDKQGELLRIYQQYFMVSNGAQFILKECEEKGYSLEELDKHVVIQINDTHPSMVIPELIRLLTARGISMDKAIEIVTNTCAYTNHTILAEALEKWPIDYLEAVVPHLMPIIRELAARVAAKYDNKDVQIIDEWNRVHMARMDMHYGFSVNGVAALHTEILKNVELKPFYDIYPEKFNNKTNGITFRRWLMHCDKKLVEWMDKYGVSEFRKDASKLEGLLAQIDNEEALNELLDVKQQNKTALKEYLEKESGVVLNDNAIFDIQIKRLHEYKRQQMNVLYIIYKYLDIKAGNKPKRPITMIFGAKAAPAYIIAKDIIHVILCLQELLKNDPEVAPYLQVVMVENYNVTMAEKLIPACEVSEQISLASKEASGTGNMKFMLNGAVTLGTEDGANVEIHQLVGDENIYIFGESSDQVIEHYAKSDYVAADYYINDKDIRKWVDFIISPEMLKIGDVRTLLEIHAELIQKDWFMTLLDVKDYIQTKERVFADYEDRMTWAKKMIVNIAKAGFFSSDRTITEYNRDIWHV
;
A
#
# COMPACT_ATOMS: atom_id res chain seq x y z
N MET A 1 21.89 31.86 -3.60
CA MET A 1 20.50 32.24 -3.97
C MET A 1 19.59 31.41 -3.09
N ASN A 2 18.63 32.03 -2.40
CA ASN A 2 17.67 31.27 -1.62
C ASN A 2 16.61 30.61 -2.54
N PHE A 3 15.77 29.75 -2.01
CA PHE A 3 14.79 28.96 -2.81
C PHE A 3 13.82 29.90 -3.55
N SER A 4 13.29 30.92 -2.86
CA SER A 4 12.36 31.89 -3.44
C SER A 4 12.94 32.67 -4.60
N GLU A 5 14.23 33.09 -4.50
CA GLU A 5 14.92 33.76 -5.59
C GLU A 5 15.13 32.87 -6.81
N LYS A 6 15.49 31.59 -6.59
CA LYS A 6 15.60 30.57 -7.67
C LYS A 6 14.25 30.37 -8.36
N LEU A 7 13.16 30.22 -7.58
CA LEU A 7 11.82 30.07 -8.12
C LEU A 7 11.42 31.23 -9.03
N GLN A 8 11.62 32.45 -8.57
CA GLN A 8 11.33 33.67 -9.38
C GLN A 8 12.14 33.73 -10.66
N GLN A 9 13.42 33.35 -10.60
CA GLN A 9 14.28 33.29 -11.78
C GLN A 9 13.82 32.23 -12.76
N THR A 10 13.46 31.02 -12.29
CA THR A 10 12.98 29.92 -13.11
C THR A 10 11.65 30.25 -13.76
N LEU A 11 10.75 30.94 -13.05
CA LEU A 11 9.45 31.38 -13.56
C LEU A 11 9.57 32.47 -14.63
N GLY A 12 10.56 33.35 -14.53
CA GLY A 12 10.86 34.42 -15.49
C GLY A 12 9.81 35.54 -15.57
N LYS A 13 8.81 35.55 -14.68
CA LYS A 13 7.78 36.60 -14.56
C LYS A 13 7.27 36.69 -13.12
N ALA A 14 6.44 37.71 -12.82
CA ALA A 14 5.86 37.85 -11.51
C ALA A 14 4.89 36.71 -11.19
N ILE A 15 4.96 36.13 -9.97
CA ILE A 15 4.13 34.99 -9.55
C ILE A 15 2.63 35.29 -9.70
N LYS A 16 2.18 36.50 -9.35
CA LYS A 16 0.78 36.93 -9.47
C LYS A 16 0.21 36.84 -10.90
N ASP A 17 1.09 36.97 -11.91
CA ASP A 17 0.73 37.02 -13.34
C ASP A 17 0.89 35.65 -14.02
N ALA A 18 1.38 34.64 -13.30
CA ALA A 18 1.60 33.29 -13.80
C ALA A 18 0.35 32.40 -13.57
N SER A 19 0.13 31.42 -14.43
CA SER A 19 -0.87 30.37 -14.20
C SER A 19 -0.38 29.36 -13.16
N ASN A 20 -1.30 28.55 -12.62
CA ASN A 20 -0.94 27.49 -11.67
C ASN A 20 -0.01 26.46 -12.33
N GLU A 21 -0.20 26.13 -13.61
CA GLU A 21 0.64 25.22 -14.39
C GLU A 21 2.07 25.76 -14.57
N GLU A 22 2.22 27.07 -14.83
CA GLU A 22 3.52 27.71 -14.95
C GLU A 22 4.26 27.75 -13.62
N ILE A 23 3.55 28.03 -12.51
CA ILE A 23 4.10 28.00 -11.17
C ILE A 23 4.52 26.59 -10.78
N TYR A 24 3.66 25.58 -11.05
CA TYR A 24 3.98 24.18 -10.80
C TYR A 24 5.25 23.76 -11.56
N ALA A 25 5.36 24.07 -12.84
CA ALA A 25 6.52 23.73 -13.65
C ALA A 25 7.81 24.38 -13.12
N ALA A 26 7.72 25.64 -12.71
CA ALA A 26 8.85 26.35 -12.12
C ALA A 26 9.25 25.74 -10.75
N LEU A 27 8.28 25.42 -9.90
CA LEU A 27 8.51 24.75 -8.60
C LEU A 27 9.17 23.39 -8.79
N LEU A 28 8.66 22.55 -9.69
CA LEU A 28 9.23 21.24 -9.99
C LEU A 28 10.70 21.34 -10.38
N ASN A 29 11.04 22.25 -11.29
CA ASN A 29 12.42 22.45 -11.73
C ASN A 29 13.31 22.99 -10.59
N THR A 30 12.80 23.94 -9.81
CA THR A 30 13.54 24.51 -8.66
C THR A 30 13.79 23.43 -7.58
N VAL A 31 12.82 22.55 -7.35
CA VAL A 31 12.96 21.41 -6.42
C VAL A 31 14.01 20.42 -6.91
N LYS A 32 14.01 20.08 -8.22
CA LYS A 32 15.05 19.19 -8.78
C LYS A 32 16.45 19.77 -8.60
N GLU A 33 16.62 21.06 -8.84
CA GLU A 33 17.90 21.74 -8.61
C GLU A 33 18.30 21.73 -7.13
N ALA A 34 17.36 22.04 -6.23
CA ALA A 34 17.61 22.03 -4.80
C ALA A 34 17.95 20.63 -4.26
N ALA A 35 17.32 19.60 -4.80
CA ALA A 35 17.63 18.20 -4.48
C ALA A 35 19.04 17.82 -4.95
N ALA A 36 19.44 18.25 -6.15
CA ALA A 36 20.79 18.04 -6.67
C ALA A 36 21.85 18.76 -5.81
N ASP A 37 21.57 19.99 -5.37
CA ASP A 37 22.46 20.78 -4.50
C ASP A 37 22.67 20.12 -3.12
N LYS A 38 21.67 19.39 -2.59
CA LYS A 38 21.82 18.62 -1.33
C LYS A 38 22.82 17.46 -1.45
N GLY A 39 23.01 16.93 -2.64
CA GLY A 39 23.86 15.78 -2.90
C GLY A 39 23.26 14.43 -2.45
N ARG A 40 23.96 13.37 -2.83
CA ARG A 40 23.56 11.98 -2.53
C ARG A 40 23.97 11.57 -1.12
N ASN A 41 23.14 10.74 -0.48
CA ASN A 41 23.58 9.99 0.69
C ASN A 41 24.65 8.97 0.30
N ILE A 42 25.72 8.89 1.07
CA ILE A 42 26.86 8.00 0.83
C ILE A 42 27.15 7.26 2.13
N SER A 43 27.26 5.94 2.05
CA SER A 43 27.60 5.11 3.19
C SER A 43 29.10 5.20 3.52
N GLU A 44 29.41 5.51 4.77
CA GLU A 44 30.80 5.46 5.27
C GLU A 44 31.39 4.05 5.24
N LYS A 45 30.56 3.02 5.28
CA LYS A 45 30.95 1.60 5.23
C LYS A 45 31.16 1.09 3.79
N GLY A 46 30.83 1.89 2.78
CA GLY A 46 30.91 1.49 1.38
C GLY A 46 29.90 0.39 0.99
N ARG A 47 28.76 0.31 1.71
CA ARG A 47 27.67 -0.65 1.46
C ARG A 47 26.40 0.11 1.10
N LYS A 48 25.66 -0.39 0.11
CA LYS A 48 24.43 0.23 -0.41
C LYS A 48 23.30 -0.78 -0.44
N VAL A 49 22.09 -0.35 -0.07
CA VAL A 49 20.88 -1.15 -0.22
C VAL A 49 20.16 -0.81 -1.52
N TYR A 50 19.70 -1.84 -2.24
CA TYR A 50 18.80 -1.74 -3.38
C TYR A 50 17.48 -2.39 -3.01
N TYR A 51 16.42 -1.58 -2.96
CA TYR A 51 15.08 -2.02 -2.63
C TYR A 51 14.32 -2.30 -3.93
N ILE A 52 14.17 -3.59 -4.29
CA ILE A 52 13.52 -3.99 -5.54
C ILE A 52 12.05 -4.31 -5.27
N SER A 53 11.15 -3.60 -5.95
CA SER A 53 9.72 -3.77 -5.78
C SER A 53 8.98 -3.64 -7.11
N ALA A 54 7.94 -4.46 -7.31
CA ALA A 54 7.08 -4.36 -8.48
C ALA A 54 6.29 -3.05 -8.52
N GLU A 55 6.09 -2.41 -7.37
CA GLU A 55 5.29 -1.20 -7.25
C GLU A 55 5.87 -0.20 -6.25
N PHE A 56 5.71 1.09 -6.58
CA PHE A 56 6.04 2.22 -5.72
C PHE A 56 4.91 3.25 -5.77
N LEU A 57 4.00 3.21 -4.80
CA LEU A 57 2.85 4.12 -4.73
C LEU A 57 3.29 5.44 -4.08
N ILE A 58 4.06 6.24 -4.82
CA ILE A 58 4.74 7.43 -4.30
C ILE A 58 3.83 8.61 -4.02
N GLY A 59 2.66 8.71 -4.68
CA GLY A 59 1.79 9.87 -4.59
C GLY A 59 2.37 11.12 -5.27
N LYS A 60 1.70 12.25 -5.15
CA LYS A 60 2.22 13.54 -5.62
C LYS A 60 3.48 13.91 -4.83
N LEU A 61 4.44 14.52 -5.49
CA LEU A 61 5.78 14.74 -4.93
C LEU A 61 6.08 16.19 -4.55
N LEU A 62 5.36 17.19 -5.09
CA LEU A 62 5.69 18.59 -4.90
C LEU A 62 5.80 18.95 -3.41
N SER A 63 4.72 18.86 -2.67
CA SER A 63 4.73 19.25 -1.25
C SER A 63 5.55 18.33 -0.38
N ASN A 64 5.59 17.03 -0.68
CA ASN A 64 6.47 16.11 0.04
C ASN A 64 7.94 16.51 -0.08
N ASN A 65 8.39 16.90 -1.28
CA ASN A 65 9.74 17.37 -1.52
C ASN A 65 10.00 18.75 -0.86
N LEU A 66 9.04 19.66 -0.93
CA LEU A 66 9.17 20.97 -0.25
C LEU A 66 9.32 20.84 1.27
N ILE A 67 8.57 19.89 1.87
CA ILE A 67 8.68 19.56 3.30
C ILE A 67 10.06 18.97 3.61
N ASN A 68 10.51 17.98 2.84
CA ASN A 68 11.80 17.33 3.05
C ASN A 68 13.00 18.29 2.82
N LEU A 69 12.85 19.24 1.92
CA LEU A 69 13.84 20.30 1.70
C LEU A 69 13.79 21.42 2.76
N GLY A 70 12.74 21.44 3.61
CA GLY A 70 12.56 22.45 4.66
C GLY A 70 12.12 23.83 4.15
N VAL A 71 11.52 23.90 2.96
CA VAL A 71 11.12 25.16 2.30
C VAL A 71 9.61 25.31 2.09
N TYR A 72 8.82 24.37 2.57
CA TYR A 72 7.37 24.35 2.33
C TYR A 72 6.68 25.62 2.82
N ASP A 73 6.93 26.04 4.05
CA ASP A 73 6.29 27.23 4.63
C ASP A 73 6.74 28.52 3.92
N GLU A 74 8.02 28.65 3.58
CA GLU A 74 8.53 29.76 2.78
C GLU A 74 7.79 29.87 1.43
N VAL A 75 7.62 28.75 0.74
CA VAL A 75 6.92 28.72 -0.57
C VAL A 75 5.44 29.05 -0.40
N ARG A 76 4.77 28.46 0.58
CA ARG A 76 3.35 28.72 0.87
C ARG A 76 3.11 30.21 1.13
N GLU A 77 3.92 30.82 1.97
CA GLU A 77 3.81 32.26 2.31
C GLU A 77 4.08 33.16 1.11
N LEU A 78 5.11 32.83 0.31
CA LEU A 78 5.43 33.53 -0.93
C LEU A 78 4.28 33.50 -1.91
N LEU A 79 3.67 32.33 -2.13
CA LEU A 79 2.53 32.15 -3.01
C LEU A 79 1.30 32.92 -2.51
N ALA A 80 0.99 32.81 -1.22
CA ALA A 80 -0.13 33.52 -0.60
C ALA A 80 0.01 35.04 -0.71
N ALA A 81 1.22 35.58 -0.51
CA ALA A 81 1.52 37.02 -0.69
C ALA A 81 1.30 37.48 -2.13
N ASN A 82 1.30 36.59 -3.10
CA ASN A 82 1.03 36.86 -4.52
C ASN A 82 -0.39 36.44 -4.97
N GLY A 83 -1.29 36.12 -4.03
CA GLY A 83 -2.68 35.74 -4.30
C GLY A 83 -2.82 34.34 -4.93
N LYS A 84 -1.88 33.43 -4.64
CA LYS A 84 -1.87 32.03 -5.10
C LYS A 84 -1.97 31.09 -3.91
N ASP A 85 -2.66 29.96 -4.12
CA ASP A 85 -2.78 28.88 -3.14
C ASP A 85 -1.94 27.68 -3.56
N ILE A 86 -1.05 27.24 -2.67
CA ILE A 86 -0.21 26.06 -2.90
C ILE A 86 -1.05 24.82 -3.13
N CYS A 87 -2.19 24.66 -2.47
CA CYS A 87 -3.08 23.52 -2.64
C CYS A 87 -3.66 23.45 -4.06
N GLU A 88 -4.00 24.61 -4.66
CA GLU A 88 -4.46 24.66 -6.05
C GLU A 88 -3.34 24.35 -7.05
N ILE A 89 -2.11 24.72 -6.71
CA ILE A 89 -0.94 24.41 -7.55
C ILE A 89 -0.61 22.91 -7.48
N GLU A 90 -0.74 22.29 -6.31
CA GLU A 90 -0.57 20.85 -6.16
C GLU A 90 -1.58 20.02 -6.98
N GLU A 91 -2.79 20.56 -7.21
CA GLU A 91 -3.80 19.86 -8.03
C GLU A 91 -3.38 19.76 -9.52
N VAL A 92 -2.47 20.60 -9.98
CA VAL A 92 -1.91 20.52 -11.35
C VAL A 92 -1.05 19.25 -11.53
N GLU A 93 -0.41 18.77 -10.47
CA GLU A 93 0.43 17.58 -10.51
C GLU A 93 -0.37 16.31 -10.77
N PRO A 94 -0.09 15.55 -11.84
CA PRO A 94 -0.67 14.23 -11.99
C PRO A 94 -0.08 13.27 -10.96
N GLU A 95 -0.92 12.53 -10.24
CA GLU A 95 -0.43 11.52 -9.31
C GLU A 95 0.24 10.38 -10.07
N PRO A 96 1.53 10.07 -9.80
CA PRO A 96 2.22 8.95 -10.43
C PRO A 96 1.51 7.62 -10.18
N SER A 97 1.27 6.87 -11.25
CA SER A 97 0.51 5.62 -11.20
C SER A 97 1.45 4.40 -11.24
N LEU A 98 2.32 4.30 -10.26
CA LEU A 98 3.38 3.29 -10.16
C LEU A 98 3.11 2.22 -9.08
N GLY A 99 1.92 2.21 -8.51
CA GLY A 99 1.55 1.26 -7.45
C GLY A 99 0.04 1.18 -7.26
N ASN A 100 -0.40 0.22 -6.45
CA ASN A 100 -1.81 -0.06 -6.24
C ASN A 100 -2.26 0.04 -4.78
N GLY A 101 -1.47 -0.47 -3.85
CA GLY A 101 -1.95 -0.65 -2.48
C GLY A 101 -0.84 -0.61 -1.43
N GLY A 102 -1.04 -1.41 -0.37
CA GLY A 102 -0.17 -1.43 0.81
C GLY A 102 1.29 -1.71 0.50
N LEU A 103 1.57 -2.65 -0.40
CA LEU A 103 2.93 -3.01 -0.81
C LEU A 103 3.68 -1.81 -1.42
N GLY A 104 3.06 -1.16 -2.41
CA GLY A 104 3.66 -0.02 -3.11
C GLY A 104 3.77 1.22 -2.23
N ARG A 105 2.78 1.48 -1.37
CA ARG A 105 2.87 2.61 -0.45
C ARG A 105 3.93 2.39 0.63
N LEU A 106 4.09 1.16 1.12
CA LEU A 106 5.15 0.81 2.04
C LEU A 106 6.53 1.04 1.42
N ALA A 107 6.74 0.57 0.19
CA ALA A 107 7.99 0.80 -0.54
C ALA A 107 8.31 2.29 -0.65
N ALA A 108 7.32 3.14 -0.94
CA ALA A 108 7.49 4.59 -0.98
C ALA A 108 7.83 5.20 0.40
N CYS A 109 7.18 4.75 1.48
CA CYS A 109 7.53 5.17 2.84
C CYS A 109 8.96 4.77 3.22
N PHE A 110 9.39 3.59 2.82
CA PHE A 110 10.73 3.10 3.10
C PHE A 110 11.80 3.89 2.35
N LEU A 111 11.59 4.24 1.07
CA LEU A 111 12.51 5.10 0.34
C LEU A 111 12.65 6.48 1.01
N ASP A 112 11.54 7.08 1.43
CA ASP A 112 11.55 8.35 2.16
C ASP A 112 12.36 8.24 3.46
N SER A 113 12.18 7.18 4.23
CA SER A 113 12.92 6.96 5.48
C SER A 113 14.39 6.62 5.25
N ILE A 114 14.73 5.83 4.23
CA ILE A 114 16.13 5.52 3.87
C ILE A 114 16.88 6.84 3.58
N ALA A 115 16.27 7.73 2.78
CA ALA A 115 16.86 9.02 2.47
C ALA A 115 16.93 9.94 3.71
N THR A 116 15.87 9.99 4.52
CA THR A 116 15.80 10.81 5.73
C THR A 116 16.83 10.40 6.79
N LEU A 117 17.11 9.11 6.90
CA LEU A 117 18.12 8.59 7.84
C LEU A 117 19.57 8.72 7.30
N GLY A 118 19.75 9.30 6.12
CA GLY A 118 21.07 9.49 5.51
C GLY A 118 21.71 8.18 5.00
N LEU A 119 20.92 7.12 4.82
CA LEU A 119 21.43 5.84 4.34
C LEU A 119 21.59 5.84 2.82
N GLU A 120 22.68 5.23 2.31
CA GLU A 120 22.86 4.99 0.87
C GLU A 120 21.94 3.86 0.41
N GLY A 121 20.84 4.21 -0.26
CA GLY A 121 19.87 3.20 -0.69
C GLY A 121 18.93 3.70 -1.76
N ASP A 122 18.76 2.91 -2.82
CA ASP A 122 17.92 3.24 -3.96
C ASP A 122 16.81 2.21 -4.17
N GLY A 123 15.67 2.68 -4.71
CA GLY A 123 14.59 1.82 -5.19
C GLY A 123 14.82 1.40 -6.64
N ILE A 124 14.36 0.21 -7.01
CA ILE A 124 14.35 -0.30 -8.39
C ILE A 124 12.98 -0.84 -8.72
N GLY A 125 12.39 -0.37 -9.83
CA GLY A 125 11.10 -0.80 -10.33
C GLY A 125 10.92 -0.55 -11.82
N LEU A 126 9.67 -0.58 -12.30
CA LEU A 126 9.30 -0.32 -13.69
C LEU A 126 8.52 0.98 -13.81
N ASN A 127 8.67 1.64 -14.97
CA ASN A 127 7.97 2.86 -15.32
C ASN A 127 6.66 2.53 -16.05
N TYR A 128 5.59 2.21 -15.30
CA TYR A 128 4.29 1.92 -15.90
C TYR A 128 3.64 3.19 -16.43
N HIS A 129 3.28 3.21 -17.72
CA HIS A 129 2.70 4.38 -18.38
C HIS A 129 1.26 4.66 -17.96
N LEU A 130 0.45 3.61 -17.82
CA LEU A 130 -0.99 3.69 -17.58
C LEU A 130 -1.40 3.18 -16.21
N GLY A 131 -0.41 2.88 -15.36
CA GLY A 131 -0.59 2.45 -13.99
C GLY A 131 -1.31 1.12 -13.82
N LEU A 132 -2.07 0.99 -12.71
CA LEU A 132 -3.00 -0.12 -12.54
C LEU A 132 -4.23 0.08 -13.44
N PHE A 133 -5.01 1.07 -13.16
CA PHE A 133 -6.12 1.65 -13.93
C PHE A 133 -6.72 2.83 -13.15
N LYS A 134 -7.46 3.68 -13.85
CA LYS A 134 -8.38 4.63 -13.25
C LYS A 134 -9.75 3.95 -13.11
N GLN A 135 -10.32 3.99 -11.90
CA GLN A 135 -11.65 3.47 -11.63
C GLN A 135 -12.71 4.52 -11.92
N VAL A 136 -13.74 4.13 -12.68
CA VAL A 136 -14.94 4.92 -12.93
C VAL A 136 -16.15 4.09 -12.56
N PHE A 137 -17.21 4.71 -12.04
CA PHE A 137 -18.46 4.04 -11.75
C PHE A 137 -19.50 4.30 -12.86
N GLU A 138 -19.92 3.23 -13.52
CA GLU A 138 -21.00 3.26 -14.52
C GLU A 138 -22.05 2.22 -14.15
N ASN A 139 -23.33 2.60 -14.07
CA ASN A 139 -24.45 1.70 -13.75
C ASN A 139 -24.21 0.92 -12.43
N HIS A 140 -23.72 1.60 -11.40
CA HIS A 140 -23.34 1.01 -10.09
C HIS A 140 -22.26 -0.08 -10.19
N LYS A 141 -21.42 -0.07 -11.21
CA LYS A 141 -20.32 -1.03 -11.39
C LYS A 141 -18.99 -0.32 -11.56
N GLN A 142 -17.93 -0.98 -11.13
CA GLN A 142 -16.58 -0.55 -11.45
C GLN A 142 -16.29 -0.80 -12.93
N LYS A 143 -15.80 0.26 -13.60
CA LYS A 143 -15.19 0.20 -14.93
C LYS A 143 -13.75 0.65 -14.82
N GLU A 144 -12.87 -0.03 -15.50
CA GLU A 144 -11.44 0.27 -15.56
C GLU A 144 -11.13 1.06 -16.84
N THR A 145 -10.32 2.12 -16.69
CA THR A 145 -9.80 2.92 -17.80
C THR A 145 -8.31 3.18 -17.60
N PRO A 146 -7.54 3.49 -18.67
CA PRO A 146 -6.14 3.88 -18.53
C PRO A 146 -5.95 5.06 -17.58
N ASN A 147 -4.83 5.06 -16.85
CA ASN A 147 -4.48 6.15 -15.92
C ASN A 147 -3.12 6.78 -16.28
N PRO A 148 -3.03 7.51 -17.41
CA PRO A 148 -1.79 8.16 -17.84
C PRO A 148 -1.38 9.26 -16.84
N TRP A 149 -0.09 9.35 -16.54
CA TRP A 149 0.46 10.33 -15.59
C TRP A 149 1.72 11.02 -16.10
N ILE A 150 2.38 10.46 -17.12
CA ILE A 150 3.64 10.99 -17.65
C ILE A 150 3.34 12.19 -18.54
N GLN A 151 3.95 13.32 -18.19
CA GLN A 151 3.81 14.60 -18.92
C GLN A 151 5.19 15.13 -19.34
N ASN A 152 5.21 16.15 -20.20
CA ASN A 152 6.46 16.80 -20.63
C ASN A 152 7.21 17.43 -19.44
N THR A 153 6.50 18.04 -18.50
CA THR A 153 7.06 18.49 -17.21
C THR A 153 6.85 17.37 -16.22
N SER A 154 7.91 16.69 -15.84
CA SER A 154 7.84 15.45 -15.07
C SER A 154 8.95 15.37 -14.02
N TRP A 155 8.69 14.64 -12.93
CA TRP A 155 9.71 14.25 -11.96
C TRP A 155 10.72 13.27 -12.53
N LEU A 156 10.38 12.55 -13.59
CA LEU A 156 11.29 11.64 -14.30
C LEU A 156 12.47 12.40 -14.91
N THR A 157 13.66 11.85 -14.76
CA THR A 157 14.89 12.31 -15.41
C THR A 157 15.45 11.17 -16.23
N ASP A 158 15.56 11.36 -17.56
CA ASP A 158 16.22 10.38 -18.44
C ASP A 158 17.73 10.38 -18.13
N THR A 159 18.25 9.20 -17.76
CA THR A 159 19.67 9.03 -17.38
C THR A 159 20.57 8.75 -18.58
N GLY A 160 20.00 8.42 -19.73
CA GLY A 160 20.74 7.90 -20.89
C GLY A 160 21.31 6.48 -20.68
N ILE A 161 21.01 5.83 -19.58
CA ILE A 161 21.45 4.46 -19.28
C ILE A 161 20.39 3.48 -19.77
N GLY A 162 20.83 2.36 -20.34
CA GLY A 162 19.96 1.27 -20.74
C GLY A 162 20.74 -0.05 -20.84
N PHE A 163 20.02 -1.15 -20.80
CA PHE A 163 20.58 -2.50 -20.85
C PHE A 163 19.80 -3.36 -21.84
N ASN A 164 20.46 -4.36 -22.40
CA ASN A 164 19.80 -5.40 -23.16
C ASN A 164 19.33 -6.52 -22.23
N VAL A 165 18.04 -6.79 -22.25
CA VAL A 165 17.42 -7.87 -21.49
C VAL A 165 17.04 -8.99 -22.47
N PRO A 166 17.67 -10.18 -22.35
CA PRO A 166 17.38 -11.29 -23.24
C PRO A 166 16.11 -12.03 -22.81
N PHE A 167 15.30 -12.42 -23.79
CA PHE A 167 14.21 -13.37 -23.66
C PHE A 167 14.45 -14.55 -24.62
N LYS A 168 13.53 -15.50 -24.68
CA LYS A 168 13.71 -16.71 -25.48
C LYS A 168 14.06 -16.41 -26.94
N ASP A 169 13.28 -15.59 -27.62
CA ASP A 169 13.36 -15.39 -29.07
C ASP A 169 13.78 -13.96 -29.45
N PHE A 170 13.99 -13.09 -28.48
CA PHE A 170 14.33 -11.69 -28.71
C PHE A 170 15.02 -11.07 -27.47
N SER A 171 15.51 -9.86 -27.64
CA SER A 171 15.95 -8.99 -26.53
C SER A 171 15.24 -7.66 -26.60
N LEU A 172 15.05 -7.04 -25.45
CA LEU A 172 14.58 -5.66 -25.34
C LEU A 172 15.69 -4.78 -24.80
N HIS A 173 15.85 -3.61 -25.41
CA HIS A 173 16.68 -2.56 -24.85
C HIS A 173 15.84 -1.71 -23.90
N SER A 174 16.38 -1.42 -22.72
CA SER A 174 15.73 -0.61 -21.71
C SER A 174 16.19 0.84 -21.74
N LYS A 175 15.37 1.72 -21.15
CA LYS A 175 15.73 3.06 -20.72
C LYS A 175 15.58 3.15 -19.22
N LEU A 176 16.47 3.89 -18.58
CA LEU A 176 16.41 4.16 -17.15
C LEU A 176 15.99 5.61 -16.90
N TYR A 177 14.90 5.78 -16.16
CA TYR A 177 14.46 7.06 -15.62
C TYR A 177 14.68 7.08 -14.12
N ASP A 178 15.16 8.21 -13.60
CA ASP A 178 15.31 8.44 -12.17
C ASP A 178 14.26 9.42 -11.65
N ILE A 179 13.76 9.15 -10.43
CA ILE A 179 13.07 10.13 -9.59
C ILE A 179 13.95 10.37 -8.36
N ASP A 180 14.18 11.64 -8.02
CA ASP A 180 14.87 12.00 -6.78
C ASP A 180 14.01 11.69 -5.56
N VAL A 181 14.60 11.00 -4.59
CA VAL A 181 14.02 10.74 -3.28
C VAL A 181 14.70 11.66 -2.28
N THR A 182 14.03 12.73 -1.88
CA THR A 182 14.57 13.72 -0.94
C THR A 182 14.49 13.20 0.49
N GLY A 183 15.56 13.38 1.26
CA GLY A 183 15.57 13.14 2.70
C GLY A 183 15.17 14.39 3.49
N TYR A 184 14.44 14.18 4.58
CA TYR A 184 14.13 15.29 5.51
C TYR A 184 15.41 15.70 6.25
N GLU A 185 15.87 16.94 5.98
CA GLU A 185 17.13 17.51 6.47
C GLU A 185 18.42 16.73 6.08
N ASN A 186 18.32 15.69 5.26
CA ASN A 186 19.46 14.90 4.77
C ASN A 186 19.59 14.95 3.25
N GLY A 187 20.52 14.19 2.70
CA GLY A 187 20.78 14.09 1.26
C GLY A 187 19.65 13.41 0.49
N THR A 188 19.94 13.04 -0.72
CA THR A 188 18.99 12.41 -1.63
C THR A 188 19.39 10.98 -1.99
N ASN A 189 18.41 10.16 -2.34
CA ASN A 189 18.57 8.88 -2.99
C ASN A 189 17.79 8.86 -4.32
N LYS A 190 17.70 7.73 -4.98
CA LYS A 190 17.00 7.59 -6.27
C LYS A 190 15.96 6.49 -6.23
N LEU A 191 14.92 6.69 -7.00
CA LEU A 191 14.04 5.63 -7.48
C LEU A 191 14.36 5.42 -8.97
N HIS A 192 14.93 4.28 -9.28
CA HIS A 192 15.30 3.85 -10.62
C HIS A 192 14.12 3.11 -11.27
N LEU A 193 13.60 3.64 -12.37
CA LEU A 193 12.46 3.11 -13.08
C LEU A 193 12.86 2.73 -14.49
N PHE A 194 12.84 1.43 -14.76
CA PHE A 194 13.17 0.90 -16.10
C PHE A 194 11.93 0.88 -16.99
N ASP A 195 12.13 1.20 -18.25
CA ASP A 195 11.11 1.27 -19.30
C ASP A 195 11.62 0.62 -20.57
N ILE A 196 10.74 0.25 -21.50
CA ILE A 196 11.10 -0.16 -22.85
C ILE A 196 11.15 1.05 -23.78
N GLU A 197 12.03 1.00 -24.79
CA GLU A 197 12.15 2.10 -25.76
C GLU A 197 10.93 2.25 -26.68
N SER A 198 10.24 1.14 -26.92
CA SER A 198 9.20 1.00 -27.95
C SER A 198 7.78 0.92 -27.39
N VAL A 199 7.56 1.34 -26.14
CA VAL A 199 6.21 1.33 -25.55
C VAL A 199 5.21 2.12 -26.40
N ASN A 200 4.03 1.56 -26.61
CA ASN A 200 2.99 2.14 -27.45
C ASN A 200 1.64 2.20 -26.70
N GLU A 201 1.31 3.35 -26.14
CA GLU A 201 0.05 3.56 -25.43
C GLU A 201 -1.20 3.45 -26.33
N ASN A 202 -1.04 3.61 -27.65
CA ASN A 202 -2.15 3.60 -28.60
C ASN A 202 -2.70 2.19 -28.91
N ILE A 203 -2.04 1.12 -28.44
CA ILE A 203 -2.54 -0.25 -28.60
C ILE A 203 -3.65 -0.60 -27.62
N VAL A 204 -3.89 0.24 -26.62
CA VAL A 204 -4.95 0.03 -25.63
C VAL A 204 -6.31 0.32 -26.25
N GLY A 205 -7.17 -0.69 -26.26
CA GLY A 205 -8.53 -0.62 -26.78
C GLY A 205 -9.55 -0.12 -25.76
N ASP A 206 -10.76 -0.66 -25.82
CA ASP A 206 -11.82 -0.31 -24.87
C ASP A 206 -11.42 -0.74 -23.44
N GLY A 207 -11.63 0.16 -22.49
CA GLY A 207 -11.22 -0.04 -21.11
C GLY A 207 -9.69 -0.13 -20.97
N ILE A 208 -9.19 -1.29 -20.53
CA ILE A 208 -7.76 -1.57 -20.37
C ILE A 208 -7.31 -2.78 -21.20
N SER A 209 -8.05 -3.14 -22.22
CA SER A 209 -7.75 -4.29 -23.10
C SER A 209 -6.66 -3.95 -24.12
N PHE A 210 -5.76 -4.90 -24.38
CA PHE A 210 -4.71 -4.80 -25.41
C PHE A 210 -4.22 -6.21 -25.80
N ASP A 211 -3.48 -6.30 -26.91
CA ASP A 211 -2.83 -7.55 -27.30
C ASP A 211 -1.65 -7.85 -26.36
N LYS A 212 -1.80 -8.86 -25.50
CA LYS A 212 -0.79 -9.26 -24.51
C LYS A 212 0.43 -9.96 -25.14
N ASN A 213 0.38 -10.34 -26.43
CA ASN A 213 1.47 -11.04 -27.11
C ASN A 213 2.59 -10.10 -27.59
N ASP A 214 2.27 -8.84 -27.84
CA ASP A 214 3.25 -7.87 -28.35
C ASP A 214 4.06 -7.22 -27.20
N ILE A 215 4.94 -8.03 -26.62
CA ILE A 215 5.78 -7.62 -25.48
C ILE A 215 6.64 -6.41 -25.79
N ARG A 216 7.04 -6.22 -27.06
CA ARG A 216 7.86 -5.08 -27.49
C ARG A 216 7.15 -3.74 -27.37
N GLU A 217 5.82 -3.74 -27.34
CA GLU A 217 5.00 -2.54 -27.24
C GLU A 217 4.27 -2.41 -25.91
N ASN A 218 4.04 -3.53 -25.18
CA ASN A 218 3.11 -3.55 -24.05
C ASN A 218 3.74 -3.74 -22.67
N LEU A 219 5.03 -4.10 -22.56
CA LEU A 219 5.63 -4.58 -21.30
C LEU A 219 5.48 -3.59 -20.14
N THR A 220 5.62 -2.30 -20.39
CA THR A 220 5.52 -1.25 -19.37
C THR A 220 4.25 -0.41 -19.44
N LEU A 221 3.17 -0.93 -20.10
CA LEU A 221 1.89 -0.22 -20.12
C LEU A 221 1.21 -0.23 -18.75
N PHE A 222 0.91 -1.40 -18.22
CA PHE A 222 0.13 -1.56 -16.99
C PHE A 222 0.88 -2.32 -15.90
N LEU A 223 0.72 -1.85 -14.67
CA LEU A 223 1.00 -2.63 -13.47
C LEU A 223 -0.11 -3.68 -13.29
N TYR A 224 0.26 -4.93 -13.04
CA TYR A 224 -0.67 -6.04 -12.85
C TYR A 224 -1.71 -6.15 -13.97
N PRO A 225 -1.27 -6.38 -15.23
CA PRO A 225 -2.20 -6.64 -16.32
C PRO A 225 -3.08 -7.85 -16.02
N ASP A 226 -4.25 -7.90 -16.66
CA ASP A 226 -5.18 -9.02 -16.50
C ASP A 226 -4.48 -10.35 -16.80
N ASP A 227 -4.38 -11.21 -15.79
CA ASP A 227 -3.74 -12.52 -15.81
C ASP A 227 -4.73 -13.68 -15.74
N SER A 228 -5.96 -13.44 -16.13
CA SER A 228 -7.00 -14.46 -16.22
C SER A 228 -6.77 -15.50 -17.34
N ASP A 229 -5.83 -15.22 -18.22
CA ASP A 229 -5.40 -16.10 -19.31
C ASP A 229 -3.87 -16.32 -19.30
N LYS A 230 -3.43 -17.34 -20.07
CA LYS A 230 -2.02 -17.71 -20.17
C LYS A 230 -1.14 -16.54 -20.65
N GLN A 231 -1.60 -15.73 -21.57
CA GLN A 231 -0.84 -14.60 -22.10
C GLN A 231 -0.61 -13.54 -21.01
N GLY A 232 -1.59 -13.28 -20.18
CA GLY A 232 -1.47 -12.39 -19.03
C GLY A 232 -0.49 -12.93 -17.98
N GLU A 233 -0.55 -14.22 -17.68
CA GLU A 233 0.43 -14.87 -16.79
C GLU A 233 1.85 -14.78 -17.34
N LEU A 234 2.04 -15.05 -18.64
CA LEU A 234 3.35 -14.89 -19.29
C LEU A 234 3.83 -13.45 -19.26
N LEU A 235 2.94 -12.47 -19.49
CA LEU A 235 3.29 -11.05 -19.43
C LEU A 235 3.80 -10.64 -18.04
N ARG A 236 3.24 -11.19 -16.97
CA ARG A 236 3.76 -10.99 -15.59
C ARG A 236 5.19 -11.49 -15.46
N ILE A 237 5.51 -12.67 -16.02
CA ILE A 237 6.87 -13.20 -15.99
C ILE A 237 7.81 -12.29 -16.79
N TYR A 238 7.39 -11.81 -17.97
CA TYR A 238 8.16 -10.83 -18.75
C TYR A 238 8.46 -9.56 -17.95
N GLN A 239 7.47 -8.99 -17.27
CA GLN A 239 7.65 -7.80 -16.45
C GLN A 239 8.61 -8.04 -15.29
N GLN A 240 8.43 -9.12 -14.55
CA GLN A 240 9.28 -9.45 -13.40
C GLN A 240 10.72 -9.66 -13.82
N TYR A 241 10.96 -10.42 -14.90
CA TYR A 241 12.31 -10.65 -15.39
C TYR A 241 12.95 -9.38 -15.94
N PHE A 242 12.20 -8.58 -16.70
CA PHE A 242 12.69 -7.29 -17.20
C PHE A 242 13.14 -6.38 -16.06
N MET A 243 12.36 -6.30 -14.99
CA MET A 243 12.71 -5.52 -13.79
C MET A 243 14.00 -6.01 -13.14
N VAL A 244 14.10 -7.30 -12.85
CA VAL A 244 15.25 -7.84 -12.10
C VAL A 244 16.51 -7.93 -12.92
N SER A 245 16.42 -8.21 -14.23
CA SER A 245 17.58 -8.23 -15.12
C SER A 245 18.20 -6.84 -15.26
N ASN A 246 17.37 -5.83 -15.47
CA ASN A 246 17.83 -4.44 -15.49
C ASN A 246 18.45 -4.02 -14.14
N GLY A 247 17.78 -4.35 -13.04
CA GLY A 247 18.26 -4.05 -11.69
C GLY A 247 19.61 -4.72 -11.40
N ALA A 248 19.76 -6.01 -11.71
CA ALA A 248 21.01 -6.73 -11.51
C ALA A 248 22.16 -6.16 -12.37
N GLN A 249 21.90 -5.88 -13.66
CA GLN A 249 22.89 -5.26 -14.55
C GLN A 249 23.31 -3.88 -14.05
N PHE A 250 22.35 -3.06 -13.57
CA PHE A 250 22.61 -1.74 -13.01
C PHE A 250 23.49 -1.83 -11.76
N ILE A 251 23.15 -2.73 -10.81
CA ILE A 251 23.92 -2.94 -9.59
C ILE A 251 25.37 -3.34 -9.89
N LEU A 252 25.57 -4.30 -10.79
CA LEU A 252 26.91 -4.72 -11.18
C LEU A 252 27.70 -3.59 -11.86
N LYS A 253 27.05 -2.81 -12.73
CA LYS A 253 27.67 -1.64 -13.37
C LYS A 253 28.13 -0.61 -12.33
N GLU A 254 27.29 -0.25 -11.35
CA GLU A 254 27.69 0.68 -10.28
C GLU A 254 28.88 0.15 -9.45
N CYS A 255 28.90 -1.16 -9.16
CA CYS A 255 30.01 -1.79 -8.45
C CYS A 255 31.31 -1.74 -9.27
N GLU A 256 31.24 -2.06 -10.55
CA GLU A 256 32.39 -1.99 -11.46
C GLU A 256 32.93 -0.56 -11.60
N GLU A 257 32.04 0.45 -11.69
CA GLU A 257 32.41 1.89 -11.74
C GLU A 257 33.06 2.39 -10.45
N LYS A 258 32.64 1.85 -9.29
CA LYS A 258 33.25 2.13 -7.99
C LYS A 258 34.55 1.35 -7.77
N GLY A 259 34.92 0.45 -8.69
CA GLY A 259 36.13 -0.39 -8.62
C GLY A 259 36.02 -1.53 -7.61
N TYR A 260 34.82 -1.93 -7.22
CA TYR A 260 34.61 -3.06 -6.30
C TYR A 260 34.80 -4.39 -7.02
N SER A 261 35.41 -5.36 -6.32
CA SER A 261 35.48 -6.75 -6.82
C SER A 261 34.09 -7.39 -6.75
N LEU A 262 33.64 -7.97 -7.86
CA LEU A 262 32.38 -8.70 -7.89
C LEU A 262 32.40 -9.99 -7.05
N GLU A 263 33.58 -10.53 -6.73
CA GLU A 263 33.73 -11.65 -5.79
C GLU A 263 33.46 -11.24 -4.33
N GLU A 264 33.42 -9.93 -4.05
CA GLU A 264 33.10 -9.34 -2.76
C GLU A 264 31.79 -8.52 -2.79
N LEU A 265 30.91 -8.77 -3.77
CA LEU A 265 29.65 -8.05 -3.95
C LEU A 265 28.82 -7.99 -2.67
N ASP A 266 28.76 -9.07 -1.93
CA ASP A 266 28.04 -9.19 -0.65
C ASP A 266 28.57 -8.26 0.46
N LYS A 267 29.78 -7.72 0.32
CA LYS A 267 30.33 -6.72 1.24
C LYS A 267 29.85 -5.30 0.91
N HIS A 268 29.48 -5.04 -0.34
CA HIS A 268 29.14 -3.72 -0.86
C HIS A 268 27.65 -3.54 -1.18
N VAL A 269 26.92 -4.62 -1.35
CA VAL A 269 25.52 -4.61 -1.81
C VAL A 269 24.63 -5.45 -0.92
N VAL A 270 23.46 -4.90 -0.61
CA VAL A 270 22.31 -5.64 -0.10
C VAL A 270 21.14 -5.42 -1.06
N ILE A 271 20.51 -6.50 -1.47
CA ILE A 271 19.26 -6.47 -2.25
C ILE A 271 18.12 -6.88 -1.33
N GLN A 272 17.18 -5.95 -1.09
CA GLN A 272 15.95 -6.28 -0.39
C GLN A 272 14.87 -6.64 -1.41
N ILE A 273 14.47 -7.92 -1.39
CA ILE A 273 13.43 -8.49 -2.24
C ILE A 273 12.07 -8.21 -1.58
N ASN A 274 11.27 -7.33 -2.19
CA ASN A 274 9.97 -6.93 -1.67
C ASN A 274 8.86 -7.83 -2.21
N ASP A 275 8.44 -8.81 -1.42
CA ASP A 275 7.59 -9.94 -1.82
C ASP A 275 8.27 -10.84 -2.89
N THR A 276 7.51 -11.66 -3.60
CA THR A 276 8.05 -12.66 -4.55
C THR A 276 8.26 -12.12 -5.96
N HIS A 277 7.74 -10.92 -6.28
CA HIS A 277 7.86 -10.37 -7.63
C HIS A 277 9.32 -10.20 -8.11
N PRO A 278 10.29 -9.81 -7.26
CA PRO A 278 11.70 -9.72 -7.66
C PRO A 278 12.52 -11.00 -7.48
N SER A 279 11.93 -12.12 -7.11
CA SER A 279 12.68 -13.36 -6.75
C SER A 279 13.65 -13.84 -7.84
N MET A 280 13.33 -13.62 -9.13
CA MET A 280 14.23 -13.99 -10.22
C MET A 280 15.56 -13.22 -10.23
N VAL A 281 15.75 -12.20 -9.37
CA VAL A 281 17.05 -11.54 -9.20
C VAL A 281 18.11 -12.54 -8.74
N ILE A 282 17.74 -13.56 -7.98
CA ILE A 282 18.66 -14.59 -7.48
C ILE A 282 19.31 -15.37 -8.66
N PRO A 283 18.56 -16.10 -9.50
CA PRO A 283 19.17 -16.80 -10.62
C PRO A 283 19.77 -15.86 -11.66
N GLU A 284 19.22 -14.67 -11.88
CA GLU A 284 19.75 -13.70 -12.84
C GLU A 284 21.12 -13.17 -12.40
N LEU A 285 21.27 -12.82 -11.12
CA LEU A 285 22.54 -12.35 -10.61
C LEU A 285 23.62 -13.46 -10.65
N ILE A 286 23.25 -14.70 -10.34
CA ILE A 286 24.15 -15.87 -10.50
C ILE A 286 24.57 -15.98 -11.96
N ARG A 287 23.66 -15.89 -12.92
CA ARG A 287 23.93 -15.94 -14.36
C ARG A 287 24.92 -14.85 -14.78
N LEU A 288 24.70 -13.63 -14.33
CA LEU A 288 25.55 -12.48 -14.67
C LEU A 288 26.95 -12.58 -14.05
N LEU A 289 27.09 -13.10 -12.85
CA LEU A 289 28.38 -13.34 -12.19
C LEU A 289 29.14 -14.47 -12.85
N THR A 290 28.48 -15.58 -13.18
CA THR A 290 29.12 -16.70 -13.88
C THR A 290 29.55 -16.33 -15.30
N ALA A 291 28.80 -15.51 -16.01
CA ALA A 291 29.19 -14.96 -17.30
C ALA A 291 30.45 -14.05 -17.22
N ARG A 292 30.78 -13.54 -16.04
CA ARG A 292 32.00 -12.77 -15.76
C ARG A 292 33.16 -13.64 -15.23
N GLY A 293 33.00 -14.95 -15.26
CA GLY A 293 34.05 -15.92 -14.91
C GLY A 293 34.09 -16.34 -13.44
N ILE A 294 33.14 -15.91 -12.61
CA ILE A 294 33.00 -16.39 -11.24
C ILE A 294 32.40 -17.80 -11.25
N SER A 295 32.95 -18.72 -10.47
CA SER A 295 32.44 -20.09 -10.43
C SER A 295 30.99 -20.14 -9.91
N MET A 296 30.24 -21.18 -10.33
CA MET A 296 28.87 -21.38 -9.90
C MET A 296 28.74 -21.41 -8.37
N ASP A 297 29.61 -22.14 -7.69
CA ASP A 297 29.60 -22.25 -6.24
C ASP A 297 29.84 -20.90 -5.56
N LYS A 298 30.81 -20.15 -6.06
CA LYS A 298 31.11 -18.80 -5.52
C LYS A 298 30.01 -17.81 -5.83
N ALA A 299 29.39 -17.83 -7.01
CA ALA A 299 28.29 -16.99 -7.39
C ALA A 299 27.06 -17.26 -6.50
N ILE A 300 26.73 -18.51 -6.22
CA ILE A 300 25.65 -18.89 -5.30
C ILE A 300 25.92 -18.38 -3.89
N GLU A 301 27.16 -18.54 -3.38
CA GLU A 301 27.55 -18.01 -2.06
C GLU A 301 27.38 -16.50 -1.98
N ILE A 302 27.89 -15.74 -2.96
CA ILE A 302 27.78 -14.28 -3.04
C ILE A 302 26.33 -13.85 -3.04
N VAL A 303 25.50 -14.42 -3.92
CA VAL A 303 24.09 -14.04 -4.05
C VAL A 303 23.30 -14.36 -2.80
N THR A 304 23.57 -15.52 -2.17
CA THR A 304 22.93 -15.90 -0.90
C THR A 304 23.21 -14.88 0.21
N ASN A 305 24.42 -14.31 0.26
CA ASN A 305 24.81 -13.31 1.25
C ASN A 305 24.43 -11.87 0.86
N THR A 306 23.94 -11.67 -0.37
CA THR A 306 23.53 -10.36 -0.88
C THR A 306 22.02 -10.12 -0.75
N CYS A 307 21.19 -11.16 -0.88
CA CYS A 307 19.74 -11.06 -0.96
C CYS A 307 19.07 -11.29 0.38
N ALA A 308 18.12 -10.39 0.73
CA ALA A 308 17.22 -10.51 1.87
C ALA A 308 15.78 -10.45 1.37
N TYR A 309 14.90 -11.27 1.95
CA TYR A 309 13.51 -11.44 1.51
C TYR A 309 12.52 -10.95 2.56
N THR A 310 11.60 -10.09 2.17
CA THR A 310 10.43 -9.70 2.96
C THR A 310 9.19 -10.39 2.43
N ASN A 311 8.51 -11.16 3.29
CA ASN A 311 7.22 -11.76 2.97
C ASN A 311 6.09 -10.81 3.38
N HIS A 312 5.17 -10.52 2.43
CA HIS A 312 3.97 -9.71 2.68
C HIS A 312 2.67 -10.51 2.62
N THR A 313 2.77 -11.82 2.44
CA THR A 313 1.63 -12.70 2.18
C THR A 313 1.52 -13.77 3.27
N ILE A 314 0.38 -13.85 3.95
CA ILE A 314 0.15 -14.93 4.93
C ILE A 314 -0.24 -16.23 4.22
N LEU A 315 -1.17 -16.15 3.25
CA LEU A 315 -1.70 -17.34 2.59
C LEU A 315 -0.62 -18.02 1.74
N ALA A 316 -0.16 -19.20 2.15
CA ALA A 316 0.84 -19.98 1.40
C ALA A 316 0.38 -20.29 -0.03
N GLU A 317 -0.92 -20.47 -0.24
CA GLU A 317 -1.50 -20.71 -1.57
C GLU A 317 -1.35 -19.52 -2.52
N ALA A 318 -1.30 -18.30 -1.98
CA ALA A 318 -1.10 -17.06 -2.73
C ALA A 318 0.38 -16.76 -3.02
N LEU A 319 1.32 -17.54 -2.45
CA LEU A 319 2.75 -17.44 -2.79
C LEU A 319 2.95 -17.86 -4.25
N GLU A 320 3.66 -17.02 -4.97
CA GLU A 320 3.83 -17.15 -6.41
C GLU A 320 4.63 -18.40 -6.80
N LYS A 321 4.09 -19.15 -7.73
CA LYS A 321 4.70 -20.35 -8.30
C LYS A 321 4.40 -20.41 -9.80
N TRP A 322 5.44 -20.63 -10.60
CA TRP A 322 5.33 -20.64 -12.05
C TRP A 322 5.56 -22.03 -12.65
N PRO A 323 4.70 -22.50 -13.56
CA PRO A 323 4.97 -23.70 -14.34
C PRO A 323 6.31 -23.59 -15.08
N ILE A 324 7.09 -24.68 -15.11
CA ILE A 324 8.40 -24.68 -15.80
C ILE A 324 8.24 -24.32 -17.28
N ASP A 325 7.22 -24.81 -17.96
CA ASP A 325 6.95 -24.51 -19.37
C ASP A 325 6.71 -23.01 -19.61
N TYR A 326 6.16 -22.28 -18.65
CA TYR A 326 6.02 -20.82 -18.73
C TYR A 326 7.37 -20.12 -18.63
N LEU A 327 8.22 -20.54 -17.68
CA LEU A 327 9.56 -20.00 -17.54
C LEU A 327 10.43 -20.35 -18.78
N GLU A 328 10.30 -21.55 -19.31
CA GLU A 328 10.99 -21.96 -20.56
C GLU A 328 10.47 -21.21 -21.80
N ALA A 329 9.22 -20.75 -21.78
CA ALA A 329 8.67 -19.91 -22.84
C ALA A 329 9.21 -18.48 -22.82
N VAL A 330 9.57 -17.94 -21.65
CA VAL A 330 9.99 -16.55 -21.47
C VAL A 330 11.50 -16.44 -21.25
N VAL A 331 12.08 -17.21 -20.30
CA VAL A 331 13.45 -17.09 -19.80
C VAL A 331 14.18 -18.44 -19.76
N PRO A 332 14.24 -19.18 -20.88
CA PRO A 332 14.87 -20.53 -20.89
C PRO A 332 16.32 -20.53 -20.43
N HIS A 333 17.02 -19.41 -20.58
CA HIS A 333 18.44 -19.26 -20.17
C HIS A 333 18.61 -19.18 -18.64
N LEU A 334 17.56 -18.91 -17.86
CA LEU A 334 17.59 -19.03 -16.38
C LEU A 334 17.33 -20.46 -15.90
N MET A 335 16.66 -21.28 -16.68
CA MET A 335 16.24 -22.61 -16.23
C MET A 335 17.40 -23.52 -15.81
N PRO A 336 18.57 -23.54 -16.48
CA PRO A 336 19.71 -24.33 -16.01
C PRO A 336 20.15 -23.94 -14.59
N ILE A 337 20.15 -22.66 -14.26
CA ILE A 337 20.50 -22.16 -12.91
C ILE A 337 19.42 -22.53 -11.91
N ILE A 338 18.14 -22.30 -12.22
CA ILE A 338 17.01 -22.65 -11.34
C ILE A 338 17.01 -24.17 -11.05
N ARG A 339 17.28 -25.02 -12.05
CA ARG A 339 17.40 -26.47 -11.88
C ARG A 339 18.59 -26.86 -11.02
N GLU A 340 19.74 -26.18 -11.17
CA GLU A 340 20.92 -26.40 -10.32
C GLU A 340 20.61 -26.04 -8.86
N LEU A 341 19.98 -24.87 -8.61
CA LEU A 341 19.56 -24.47 -7.27
C LEU A 341 18.58 -25.48 -6.65
N ALA A 342 17.59 -25.93 -7.43
CA ALA A 342 16.62 -26.93 -6.98
C ALA A 342 17.26 -28.28 -6.70
N ALA A 343 18.20 -28.74 -7.54
CA ALA A 343 18.91 -29.99 -7.36
C ALA A 343 19.76 -30.00 -6.08
N ARG A 344 20.41 -28.88 -5.74
CA ARG A 344 21.17 -28.73 -4.48
C ARG A 344 20.28 -28.83 -3.26
N VAL A 345 19.07 -28.23 -3.32
CA VAL A 345 18.06 -28.35 -2.25
C VAL A 345 17.58 -29.79 -2.12
N ALA A 346 17.22 -30.44 -3.22
CA ALA A 346 16.75 -31.84 -3.23
C ALA A 346 17.82 -32.83 -2.71
N ALA A 347 19.11 -32.56 -3.00
CA ALA A 347 20.22 -33.38 -2.45
C ALA A 347 20.40 -33.23 -0.94
N LYS A 348 19.94 -32.11 -0.35
CA LYS A 348 20.13 -31.80 1.07
C LYS A 348 18.91 -32.09 1.94
N TYR A 349 17.69 -31.98 1.39
CA TYR A 349 16.45 -32.07 2.12
C TYR A 349 15.44 -32.98 1.41
N ASP A 350 14.94 -34.00 2.09
CA ASP A 350 13.88 -34.90 1.56
C ASP A 350 12.46 -34.35 1.69
N ASN A 351 12.27 -33.27 2.45
CA ASN A 351 10.96 -32.68 2.69
C ASN A 351 10.41 -32.00 1.42
N LYS A 352 9.24 -32.42 0.95
CA LYS A 352 8.58 -31.88 -0.24
C LYS A 352 8.18 -30.42 -0.11
N ASP A 353 7.86 -29.97 1.12
CA ASP A 353 7.39 -28.60 1.38
C ASP A 353 8.47 -27.54 1.24
N VAL A 354 9.74 -27.95 1.17
CA VAL A 354 10.88 -27.05 0.99
C VAL A 354 11.50 -27.14 -0.41
N GLN A 355 11.03 -28.03 -1.28
CA GLN A 355 11.57 -28.15 -2.65
C GLN A 355 11.23 -26.92 -3.48
N ILE A 356 12.21 -26.39 -4.22
CA ILE A 356 12.01 -25.25 -5.12
C ILE A 356 11.10 -25.63 -6.29
N ILE A 357 11.31 -26.82 -6.86
CA ILE A 357 10.44 -27.37 -7.91
C ILE A 357 9.57 -28.46 -7.28
N ASP A 358 8.27 -28.33 -7.41
CA ASP A 358 7.31 -29.30 -6.87
C ASP A 358 7.02 -30.47 -7.83
N GLU A 359 6.21 -31.43 -7.36
CA GLU A 359 5.83 -32.63 -8.12
C GLU A 359 4.94 -32.33 -9.35
N TRP A 360 4.39 -31.11 -9.46
CA TRP A 360 3.64 -30.63 -10.63
C TRP A 360 4.49 -29.77 -11.58
N ASN A 361 5.83 -29.81 -11.45
CA ASN A 361 6.75 -29.01 -12.24
C ASN A 361 6.50 -27.50 -12.15
N ARG A 362 6.25 -27.00 -10.94
CA ARG A 362 6.15 -25.57 -10.68
C ARG A 362 7.33 -25.09 -9.84
N VAL A 363 7.87 -23.94 -10.20
CA VAL A 363 8.94 -23.26 -9.45
C VAL A 363 8.31 -22.34 -8.39
N HIS A 364 8.61 -22.58 -7.13
CA HIS A 364 8.14 -21.78 -6.00
C HIS A 364 9.13 -20.64 -5.72
N MET A 365 8.70 -19.40 -5.98
CA MET A 365 9.55 -18.22 -5.92
C MET A 365 10.03 -17.94 -4.48
N ALA A 366 9.11 -17.92 -3.52
CA ALA A 366 9.46 -17.70 -2.11
C ALA A 366 10.40 -18.77 -1.55
N ARG A 367 10.28 -20.03 -1.98
CA ARG A 367 11.17 -21.11 -1.54
C ARG A 367 12.60 -20.87 -2.02
N MET A 368 12.77 -20.35 -3.22
CA MET A 368 14.07 -19.95 -3.75
C MET A 368 14.68 -18.80 -2.93
N ASP A 369 13.88 -17.79 -2.59
CA ASP A 369 14.30 -16.65 -1.76
C ASP A 369 14.76 -17.10 -0.36
N MET A 370 14.04 -18.02 0.27
CA MET A 370 14.39 -18.52 1.61
C MET A 370 15.62 -19.40 1.63
N HIS A 371 15.85 -20.23 0.60
CA HIS A 371 17.07 -21.02 0.50
C HIS A 371 18.30 -20.17 0.21
N TYR A 372 18.19 -19.24 -0.73
CA TYR A 372 19.30 -18.48 -1.31
C TYR A 372 19.28 -16.97 -0.95
N GLY A 373 18.69 -16.65 0.18
CA GLY A 373 18.79 -15.36 0.87
C GLY A 373 19.29 -15.54 2.29
N PHE A 374 19.83 -14.49 2.91
CA PHE A 374 20.37 -14.55 4.27
C PHE A 374 19.38 -14.11 5.36
N SER A 375 18.28 -13.47 4.99
CA SER A 375 17.24 -12.99 5.92
C SER A 375 15.86 -13.18 5.34
N VAL A 376 14.91 -13.58 6.19
CA VAL A 376 13.48 -13.71 5.90
C VAL A 376 12.72 -12.98 6.98
N ASN A 377 12.01 -11.91 6.64
CA ASN A 377 11.22 -11.21 7.64
C ASN A 377 9.72 -11.17 7.32
N GLY A 378 8.92 -11.28 8.38
CA GLY A 378 7.54 -10.87 8.37
C GLY A 378 7.40 -9.37 8.62
N VAL A 379 6.17 -8.85 8.56
CA VAL A 379 5.88 -7.41 8.54
C VAL A 379 4.99 -6.93 9.69
N ALA A 380 4.66 -7.80 10.62
CA ALA A 380 4.05 -7.55 11.91
C ALA A 380 4.38 -8.70 12.87
N ALA A 381 4.28 -8.50 14.18
CA ALA A 381 4.62 -9.52 15.16
C ALA A 381 3.80 -10.79 14.99
N LEU A 382 2.46 -10.67 14.90
CA LEU A 382 1.56 -11.80 14.68
C LEU A 382 1.85 -12.51 13.34
N HIS A 383 2.04 -11.74 12.26
CA HIS A 383 2.38 -12.29 10.95
C HIS A 383 3.64 -13.16 11.01
N THR A 384 4.69 -12.64 11.64
CA THR A 384 5.95 -13.37 11.78
C THR A 384 5.78 -14.67 12.55
N GLU A 385 4.98 -14.68 13.63
CA GLU A 385 4.70 -15.90 14.39
C GLU A 385 3.87 -16.92 13.57
N ILE A 386 2.90 -16.46 12.78
CA ILE A 386 2.15 -17.32 11.85
C ILE A 386 3.09 -17.93 10.81
N LEU A 387 4.00 -17.14 10.23
CA LEU A 387 5.00 -17.65 9.29
C LEU A 387 5.88 -18.74 9.92
N LYS A 388 6.40 -18.53 11.13
CA LYS A 388 7.29 -19.47 11.82
C LYS A 388 6.58 -20.76 12.24
N ASN A 389 5.35 -20.66 12.72
CA ASN A 389 4.68 -21.76 13.39
C ASN A 389 3.68 -22.51 12.51
N VAL A 390 3.22 -21.89 11.40
CA VAL A 390 2.17 -22.43 10.52
C VAL A 390 2.65 -22.45 9.07
N GLU A 391 2.65 -21.30 8.40
CA GLU A 391 2.74 -21.21 6.95
C GLU A 391 4.12 -21.60 6.38
N LEU A 392 5.20 -21.20 7.02
CA LEU A 392 6.58 -21.45 6.60
C LEU A 392 7.36 -22.28 7.64
N LYS A 393 6.63 -22.99 8.50
CA LYS A 393 7.24 -23.82 9.55
C LYS A 393 8.34 -24.74 9.01
N PRO A 394 8.20 -25.45 7.89
CA PRO A 394 9.27 -26.28 7.35
C PRO A 394 10.58 -25.53 7.08
N PHE A 395 10.50 -24.25 6.67
CA PHE A 395 11.66 -23.40 6.47
C PHE A 395 12.23 -22.86 7.79
N TYR A 396 11.36 -22.51 8.73
CA TYR A 396 11.80 -22.09 10.07
C TYR A 396 12.55 -23.21 10.79
N ASP A 397 12.10 -24.46 10.64
CA ASP A 397 12.76 -25.63 11.22
C ASP A 397 14.19 -25.85 10.68
N ILE A 398 14.47 -25.40 9.42
CA ILE A 398 15.81 -25.53 8.80
C ILE A 398 16.68 -24.28 8.98
N TYR A 399 16.08 -23.09 9.00
CA TYR A 399 16.77 -21.80 9.02
C TYR A 399 16.22 -20.86 10.09
N PRO A 400 16.12 -21.27 11.38
CA PRO A 400 15.52 -20.42 12.41
C PRO A 400 16.23 -19.06 12.54
N GLU A 401 17.55 -19.02 12.25
CA GLU A 401 18.36 -17.81 12.34
C GLU A 401 18.05 -16.77 11.25
N LYS A 402 17.44 -17.17 10.14
CA LYS A 402 17.06 -16.22 9.06
C LYS A 402 15.79 -15.45 9.38
N PHE A 403 14.89 -16.04 10.20
CA PHE A 403 13.56 -15.49 10.44
C PHE A 403 13.58 -14.38 11.49
N ASN A 404 13.02 -13.23 11.12
CA ASN A 404 12.89 -12.10 12.03
C ASN A 404 11.63 -11.26 11.69
N ASN A 405 11.25 -10.38 12.63
CA ASN A 405 10.13 -9.46 12.43
C ASN A 405 10.63 -8.04 12.17
N LYS A 406 10.03 -7.39 11.19
CA LYS A 406 10.15 -5.95 10.97
C LYS A 406 8.75 -5.38 10.80
N THR A 407 8.13 -4.97 11.91
CA THR A 407 6.80 -4.37 11.86
C THR A 407 6.81 -3.16 10.95
N ASN A 408 5.89 -3.13 9.99
CA ASN A 408 5.74 -2.05 9.02
C ASN A 408 5.61 -0.69 9.71
N GLY A 409 5.87 0.35 8.95
CA GLY A 409 5.73 1.73 9.38
C GLY A 409 5.35 2.64 8.22
N ILE A 410 5.02 3.86 8.57
CA ILE A 410 4.59 4.92 7.64
C ILE A 410 5.44 6.16 7.82
N THR A 411 5.67 6.92 6.74
CA THR A 411 6.36 8.21 6.84
C THR A 411 5.44 9.29 7.41
N PHE A 412 5.88 9.93 8.50
CA PHE A 412 5.14 11.02 9.12
C PHE A 412 5.20 12.30 8.30
N ARG A 413 6.20 12.47 7.41
CA ARG A 413 6.28 13.60 6.49
C ARG A 413 5.02 13.70 5.63
N ARG A 414 4.59 12.57 5.03
CA ARG A 414 3.35 12.54 4.24
C ARG A 414 2.10 12.39 5.09
N TRP A 415 2.08 11.41 6.01
CA TRP A 415 0.85 10.98 6.69
C TRP A 415 0.50 11.77 7.95
N LEU A 416 1.28 12.83 8.24
CA LEU A 416 0.99 13.80 9.29
C LEU A 416 1.35 15.21 8.82
N MET A 417 2.63 15.50 8.57
CA MET A 417 3.11 16.84 8.26
C MET A 417 2.51 17.43 6.98
N HIS A 418 2.28 16.60 5.97
CA HIS A 418 1.64 17.01 4.71
C HIS A 418 0.10 17.01 4.82
N CYS A 419 -0.50 15.90 5.23
CA CYS A 419 -1.96 15.72 5.11
C CYS A 419 -2.76 16.35 6.26
N ASP A 420 -2.17 16.57 7.46
CA ASP A 420 -2.90 17.12 8.63
C ASP A 420 -2.13 18.23 9.33
N LYS A 421 -1.96 19.35 8.63
CA LYS A 421 -1.24 20.51 9.14
C LYS A 421 -1.85 21.11 10.40
N LYS A 422 -3.17 21.05 10.53
CA LYS A 422 -3.90 21.56 11.71
C LYS A 422 -3.59 20.76 12.96
N LEU A 423 -3.47 19.42 12.80
CA LEU A 423 -3.04 18.55 13.89
C LEU A 423 -1.58 18.83 14.27
N VAL A 424 -0.71 19.07 13.29
CA VAL A 424 0.69 19.45 13.54
C VAL A 424 0.78 20.78 14.28
N GLU A 425 0.02 21.80 13.90
CA GLU A 425 -0.05 23.09 14.58
C GLU A 425 -0.53 22.95 16.03
N TRP A 426 -1.52 22.07 16.27
CA TRP A 426 -1.99 21.74 17.62
C TRP A 426 -0.89 21.05 18.44
N MET A 427 -0.15 20.11 17.86
CA MET A 427 0.99 19.45 18.53
C MET A 427 2.08 20.45 18.89
N ASP A 428 2.42 21.36 17.99
CA ASP A 428 3.42 22.42 18.23
C ASP A 428 2.99 23.35 19.37
N LYS A 429 1.72 23.75 19.42
CA LYS A 429 1.14 24.55 20.50
C LYS A 429 1.35 23.89 21.87
N TYR A 430 1.21 22.58 21.95
CA TYR A 430 1.39 21.81 23.19
C TYR A 430 2.80 21.28 23.41
N GLY A 431 3.79 21.80 22.68
CA GLY A 431 5.22 21.57 22.91
C GLY A 431 5.74 20.23 22.38
N VAL A 432 5.03 19.59 21.47
CA VAL A 432 5.41 18.30 20.88
C VAL A 432 5.83 18.49 19.43
N SER A 433 6.91 19.27 19.19
CA SER A 433 7.47 19.52 17.86
C SER A 433 8.59 18.57 17.45
N GLU A 434 9.25 17.96 18.42
CA GLU A 434 10.42 17.08 18.19
C GLU A 434 10.07 15.78 17.47
N PHE A 435 8.77 15.40 17.38
CA PHE A 435 8.33 14.22 16.66
C PHE A 435 8.81 14.17 15.20
N ARG A 436 9.11 15.33 14.61
CA ARG A 436 9.63 15.45 13.24
C ARG A 436 10.95 14.72 13.05
N LYS A 437 11.74 14.63 14.11
CA LYS A 437 13.05 13.94 14.14
C LYS A 437 13.03 12.63 14.90
N ASP A 438 12.18 12.54 15.91
CA ASP A 438 12.02 11.36 16.75
C ASP A 438 10.53 11.12 17.05
N ALA A 439 9.94 10.23 16.30
CA ALA A 439 8.52 9.90 16.39
C ALA A 439 8.08 9.46 17.80
N SER A 440 8.99 8.92 18.62
CA SER A 440 8.69 8.54 20.02
C SER A 440 8.27 9.73 20.89
N LYS A 441 8.63 10.95 20.49
CA LYS A 441 8.26 12.19 21.20
C LYS A 441 6.76 12.50 21.16
N LEU A 442 5.99 11.84 20.27
CA LEU A 442 4.53 11.95 20.30
C LEU A 442 3.94 11.54 21.66
N GLU A 443 4.60 10.66 22.42
CA GLU A 443 4.14 10.29 23.76
C GLU A 443 4.05 11.49 24.74
N GLY A 444 4.73 12.59 24.45
CA GLY A 444 4.58 13.85 25.18
C GLY A 444 3.17 14.40 25.20
N LEU A 445 2.32 14.05 24.22
CA LEU A 445 0.91 14.43 24.19
C LEU A 445 0.09 13.83 25.34
N LEU A 446 0.52 12.74 25.95
CA LEU A 446 -0.16 12.16 27.09
C LEU A 446 -0.24 13.12 28.29
N ALA A 447 0.65 14.12 28.37
CA ALA A 447 0.56 15.18 29.38
C ALA A 447 -0.71 16.03 29.24
N GLN A 448 -1.38 16.01 28.08
CA GLN A 448 -2.59 16.77 27.81
C GLN A 448 -3.90 15.97 28.03
N ILE A 449 -3.82 14.73 28.52
CA ILE A 449 -4.95 13.79 28.61
C ILE A 449 -6.09 14.33 29.49
N ASP A 450 -5.81 15.18 30.46
CA ASP A 450 -6.79 15.81 31.35
C ASP A 450 -6.88 17.34 31.14
N ASN A 451 -6.28 17.86 30.09
CA ASN A 451 -6.35 19.27 29.73
C ASN A 451 -7.59 19.52 28.85
N GLU A 452 -8.68 20.01 29.44
CA GLU A 452 -9.96 20.26 28.72
C GLU A 452 -9.82 21.20 27.51
N GLU A 453 -8.96 22.22 27.59
CA GLU A 453 -8.70 23.13 26.46
C GLU A 453 -8.08 22.36 25.30
N ALA A 454 -7.03 21.59 25.57
CA ALA A 454 -6.35 20.79 24.55
C ALA A 454 -7.29 19.74 23.92
N LEU A 455 -8.13 19.09 24.72
CA LEU A 455 -9.11 18.11 24.25
C LEU A 455 -10.17 18.74 23.34
N ASN A 456 -10.72 19.91 23.72
CA ASN A 456 -11.70 20.62 22.88
C ASN A 456 -11.07 21.10 21.56
N GLU A 457 -9.86 21.64 21.59
CA GLU A 457 -9.15 22.05 20.37
C GLU A 457 -8.84 20.87 19.46
N LEU A 458 -8.51 19.70 20.01
CA LEU A 458 -8.32 18.49 19.20
C LEU A 458 -9.60 18.05 18.50
N LEU A 459 -10.74 18.14 19.19
CA LEU A 459 -12.06 17.91 18.58
C LEU A 459 -12.36 18.92 17.47
N ASP A 460 -11.98 20.19 17.67
CA ASP A 460 -12.13 21.25 16.66
C ASP A 460 -11.25 20.99 15.43
N VAL A 461 -10.01 20.54 15.63
CA VAL A 461 -9.13 20.11 14.53
C VAL A 461 -9.80 19.02 13.70
N LYS A 462 -10.34 17.99 14.35
CA LYS A 462 -11.06 16.91 13.67
C LYS A 462 -12.28 17.45 12.89
N GLN A 463 -13.07 18.34 13.50
CA GLN A 463 -14.22 18.95 12.83
C GLN A 463 -13.81 19.75 11.60
N GLN A 464 -12.73 20.52 11.68
CA GLN A 464 -12.20 21.27 10.54
C GLN A 464 -11.72 20.35 9.41
N ASN A 465 -11.11 19.21 9.72
CA ASN A 465 -10.71 18.21 8.71
C ASN A 465 -11.95 17.58 8.03
N LYS A 466 -13.02 17.34 8.78
CA LYS A 466 -14.29 16.84 8.22
C LYS A 466 -14.94 17.86 7.28
N THR A 467 -14.96 19.13 7.66
CA THR A 467 -15.47 20.22 6.81
C THR A 467 -14.63 20.36 5.53
N ALA A 468 -13.30 20.28 5.64
CA ALA A 468 -12.41 20.32 4.47
C ALA A 468 -12.65 19.14 3.51
N LEU A 469 -12.88 17.93 4.03
CA LEU A 469 -13.23 16.77 3.21
C LEU A 469 -14.60 16.96 2.51
N LYS A 470 -15.58 17.49 3.21
CA LYS A 470 -16.90 17.81 2.64
C LYS A 470 -16.77 18.76 1.45
N GLU A 471 -16.06 19.87 1.63
CA GLU A 471 -15.82 20.87 0.58
C GLU A 471 -15.08 20.27 -0.62
N TYR A 472 -14.07 19.44 -0.34
CA TYR A 472 -13.31 18.76 -1.38
C TYR A 472 -14.19 17.81 -2.21
N LEU A 473 -14.95 16.92 -1.58
CA LEU A 473 -15.81 15.97 -2.30
C LEU A 473 -16.97 16.64 -3.02
N GLU A 474 -17.53 17.71 -2.46
CA GLU A 474 -18.57 18.49 -3.14
C GLU A 474 -18.03 19.13 -4.42
N LYS A 475 -16.82 19.70 -4.37
CA LYS A 475 -16.15 20.31 -5.52
C LYS A 475 -15.77 19.28 -6.60
N GLU A 476 -15.14 18.17 -6.20
CA GLU A 476 -14.55 17.20 -7.13
C GLU A 476 -15.57 16.20 -7.71
N SER A 477 -16.58 15.82 -6.94
CA SER A 477 -17.53 14.76 -7.33
C SER A 477 -19.01 15.10 -7.12
N GLY A 478 -19.31 16.28 -6.60
CA GLY A 478 -20.68 16.67 -6.28
C GLY A 478 -21.30 15.91 -5.09
N VAL A 479 -20.48 15.19 -4.32
CA VAL A 479 -20.92 14.45 -3.14
C VAL A 479 -20.97 15.39 -1.95
N VAL A 480 -22.18 15.58 -1.39
CA VAL A 480 -22.38 16.42 -0.20
C VAL A 480 -22.39 15.56 1.06
N LEU A 481 -21.40 15.75 1.93
CA LEU A 481 -21.33 15.10 3.23
C LEU A 481 -22.02 15.92 4.31
N ASN A 482 -22.55 15.23 5.33
CA ASN A 482 -22.95 15.86 6.59
C ASN A 482 -21.75 15.83 7.56
N ASP A 483 -21.06 16.95 7.72
CA ASP A 483 -19.88 17.06 8.57
C ASP A 483 -20.19 17.06 10.09
N ASN A 484 -21.48 17.05 10.49
CA ASN A 484 -21.90 16.76 11.84
C ASN A 484 -22.10 15.25 12.11
N ALA A 485 -22.08 14.41 11.07
CA ALA A 485 -22.17 12.97 11.21
C ALA A 485 -20.85 12.38 11.77
N ILE A 486 -20.92 11.16 12.31
CA ILE A 486 -19.73 10.38 12.63
C ILE A 486 -19.16 9.83 11.31
N PHE A 487 -17.87 10.07 11.04
CA PHE A 487 -17.21 9.54 9.84
C PHE A 487 -16.55 8.20 10.15
N ASP A 488 -17.18 7.14 9.66
CA ASP A 488 -16.71 5.76 9.70
C ASP A 488 -16.12 5.42 8.32
N ILE A 489 -14.83 5.10 8.26
CA ILE A 489 -14.10 5.01 6.99
C ILE A 489 -13.42 3.66 6.83
N GLN A 490 -13.69 3.00 5.69
CA GLN A 490 -13.01 1.79 5.24
C GLN A 490 -12.40 2.02 3.85
N ILE A 491 -11.12 2.34 3.82
CA ILE A 491 -10.37 2.60 2.58
C ILE A 491 -9.20 1.64 2.45
N LYS A 492 -9.32 0.71 1.53
CA LYS A 492 -8.34 -0.33 1.24
C LYS A 492 -8.74 -1.08 -0.03
N ARG A 493 -7.78 -1.75 -0.69
CA ARG A 493 -8.09 -2.63 -1.83
C ARG A 493 -9.26 -3.54 -1.49
N LEU A 494 -10.17 -3.73 -2.43
CA LEU A 494 -11.30 -4.62 -2.20
C LEU A 494 -10.86 -6.08 -2.32
N HIS A 495 -11.11 -6.82 -1.25
CA HIS A 495 -10.86 -8.25 -1.18
C HIS A 495 -11.76 -8.87 -0.10
N GLU A 496 -12.26 -10.07 -0.35
CA GLU A 496 -13.18 -10.75 0.58
C GLU A 496 -12.61 -10.90 1.99
N TYR A 497 -11.28 -11.14 2.17
CA TYR A 497 -10.69 -11.29 3.50
C TYR A 497 -10.67 -9.98 4.31
N LYS A 498 -10.74 -8.81 3.64
CA LYS A 498 -10.87 -7.49 4.27
C LYS A 498 -12.29 -7.19 4.71
N ARG A 499 -13.20 -8.02 4.32
CA ARG A 499 -14.60 -8.12 4.76
C ARG A 499 -15.43 -6.85 4.58
N GLN A 500 -15.23 -6.10 3.47
CA GLN A 500 -16.15 -5.01 3.12
C GLN A 500 -17.61 -5.49 3.05
N GLN A 501 -17.84 -6.75 2.66
CA GLN A 501 -19.16 -7.40 2.68
C GLN A 501 -19.76 -7.48 4.10
N MET A 502 -18.96 -7.59 5.15
CA MET A 502 -19.46 -7.55 6.53
C MET A 502 -19.93 -6.14 6.91
N ASN A 503 -19.23 -5.11 6.46
CA ASN A 503 -19.68 -3.73 6.62
C ASN A 503 -20.96 -3.44 5.80
N VAL A 504 -21.12 -4.05 4.63
CA VAL A 504 -22.38 -4.05 3.87
C VAL A 504 -23.53 -4.61 4.72
N LEU A 505 -23.34 -5.74 5.39
CA LEU A 505 -24.36 -6.32 6.27
C LEU A 505 -24.68 -5.40 7.46
N TYR A 506 -23.69 -4.68 8.01
CA TYR A 506 -23.97 -3.65 9.03
C TYR A 506 -24.84 -2.53 8.48
N ILE A 507 -24.55 -2.03 7.27
CA ILE A 507 -25.37 -0.98 6.63
C ILE A 507 -26.81 -1.43 6.48
N ILE A 508 -27.02 -2.66 6.03
CA ILE A 508 -28.35 -3.25 5.89
C ILE A 508 -29.05 -3.37 7.25
N TYR A 509 -28.34 -3.87 8.26
CA TYR A 509 -28.84 -3.91 9.63
C TYR A 509 -29.31 -2.51 10.09
N LYS A 510 -28.46 -1.51 9.93
CA LYS A 510 -28.75 -0.13 10.40
C LYS A 510 -29.86 0.52 9.60
N TYR A 511 -29.95 0.28 8.30
CA TYR A 511 -31.08 0.70 7.48
C TYR A 511 -32.40 0.13 8.01
N LEU A 512 -32.45 -1.16 8.24
CA LEU A 512 -33.65 -1.82 8.76
C LEU A 512 -34.00 -1.38 10.19
N ASP A 513 -33.02 -1.11 11.01
CA ASP A 513 -33.16 -0.62 12.39
C ASP A 513 -33.78 0.78 12.41
N ILE A 514 -33.31 1.68 11.54
CA ILE A 514 -33.88 3.02 11.37
C ILE A 514 -35.33 2.93 10.84
N LYS A 515 -35.60 2.05 9.87
CA LYS A 515 -36.97 1.81 9.36
C LYS A 515 -37.90 1.24 10.44
N ALA A 516 -37.36 0.53 11.42
CA ALA A 516 -38.11 0.07 12.60
C ALA A 516 -38.34 1.16 13.65
N GLY A 517 -37.79 2.37 13.47
CA GLY A 517 -37.97 3.53 14.36
C GLY A 517 -36.79 3.81 15.29
N ASN A 518 -35.75 2.98 15.28
CA ASN A 518 -34.54 3.13 16.12
C ASN A 518 -33.54 4.09 15.46
N LYS A 519 -33.74 5.37 15.59
CA LYS A 519 -32.88 6.39 14.98
C LYS A 519 -31.64 6.64 15.82
N PRO A 520 -30.44 6.70 15.21
CA PRO A 520 -29.22 7.06 15.93
C PRO A 520 -29.31 8.50 16.46
N LYS A 521 -28.67 8.76 17.60
CA LYS A 521 -28.61 10.12 18.19
C LYS A 521 -27.88 11.10 17.29
N ARG A 522 -26.85 10.65 16.61
CA ARG A 522 -26.04 11.41 15.67
C ARG A 522 -26.05 10.73 14.30
N PRO A 523 -26.15 11.47 13.21
CA PRO A 523 -26.00 10.87 11.88
C PRO A 523 -24.68 10.12 11.72
N ILE A 524 -24.67 9.11 10.85
CA ILE A 524 -23.50 8.31 10.54
C ILE A 524 -23.25 8.41 9.04
N THR A 525 -22.02 8.71 8.67
CA THR A 525 -21.56 8.65 7.27
C THR A 525 -20.49 7.59 7.14
N MET A 526 -20.78 6.55 6.36
CA MET A 526 -19.86 5.47 6.07
C MET A 526 -19.21 5.71 4.72
N ILE A 527 -17.89 5.85 4.72
CA ILE A 527 -17.12 6.18 3.52
C ILE A 527 -16.25 4.98 3.14
N PHE A 528 -16.43 4.51 1.91
CA PHE A 528 -15.62 3.47 1.29
C PHE A 528 -14.72 4.05 0.22
N GLY A 529 -13.51 3.48 0.09
CA GLY A 529 -12.62 3.71 -1.03
C GLY A 529 -11.91 2.40 -1.35
N ALA A 530 -12.14 1.85 -2.53
CA ALA A 530 -11.58 0.56 -2.90
C ALA A 530 -11.54 0.39 -4.41
N LYS A 531 -10.48 -0.24 -4.91
CA LYS A 531 -10.40 -0.79 -6.26
C LYS A 531 -10.39 -2.31 -6.17
N ALA A 532 -11.18 -2.96 -7.03
CA ALA A 532 -11.14 -4.41 -7.20
C ALA A 532 -10.23 -4.77 -8.38
N ALA A 533 -9.46 -5.86 -8.28
CA ALA A 533 -8.71 -6.37 -9.41
C ALA A 533 -9.67 -6.69 -10.59
N PRO A 534 -9.31 -6.39 -11.84
CA PRO A 534 -10.22 -6.54 -12.98
C PRO A 534 -10.83 -7.93 -13.13
N ALA A 535 -10.07 -8.98 -12.87
CA ALA A 535 -10.51 -10.38 -12.95
C ALA A 535 -11.25 -10.89 -11.70
N TYR A 536 -11.26 -10.13 -10.60
CA TYR A 536 -11.86 -10.54 -9.34
C TYR A 536 -13.35 -10.17 -9.28
N ILE A 537 -14.19 -11.00 -9.88
CA ILE A 537 -15.61 -10.72 -10.12
C ILE A 537 -16.36 -10.46 -8.81
N ILE A 538 -16.23 -11.34 -7.81
CA ILE A 538 -16.95 -11.17 -6.54
C ILE A 538 -16.57 -9.87 -5.80
N ALA A 539 -15.33 -9.42 -5.92
CA ALA A 539 -14.92 -8.13 -5.39
C ALA A 539 -15.61 -6.95 -6.11
N LYS A 540 -15.76 -7.03 -7.43
CA LYS A 540 -16.50 -6.05 -8.22
C LYS A 540 -17.99 -6.07 -7.86
N ASP A 541 -18.54 -7.22 -7.54
CA ASP A 541 -19.93 -7.40 -7.12
C ASP A 541 -20.18 -6.78 -5.72
N ILE A 542 -19.20 -6.85 -4.82
CA ILE A 542 -19.28 -6.14 -3.52
C ILE A 542 -19.32 -4.63 -3.74
N ILE A 543 -18.50 -4.08 -4.65
CA ILE A 543 -18.58 -2.65 -5.02
C ILE A 543 -19.98 -2.30 -5.52
N HIS A 544 -20.56 -3.16 -6.38
CA HIS A 544 -21.91 -2.96 -6.89
C HIS A 544 -22.95 -2.86 -5.78
N VAL A 545 -22.91 -3.74 -4.80
CA VAL A 545 -23.82 -3.71 -3.65
C VAL A 545 -23.66 -2.42 -2.84
N ILE A 546 -22.42 -1.97 -2.59
CA ILE A 546 -22.16 -0.72 -1.87
C ILE A 546 -22.76 0.47 -2.62
N LEU A 547 -22.58 0.55 -3.94
CA LEU A 547 -23.15 1.62 -4.77
C LEU A 547 -24.69 1.58 -4.82
N CYS A 548 -25.28 0.39 -4.85
CA CYS A 548 -26.74 0.24 -4.76
C CYS A 548 -27.27 0.70 -3.40
N LEU A 549 -26.59 0.36 -2.31
CA LEU A 549 -26.95 0.86 -0.97
C LEU A 549 -26.80 2.38 -0.87
N GLN A 550 -25.73 2.95 -1.44
CA GLN A 550 -25.55 4.41 -1.51
C GLN A 550 -26.77 5.07 -2.15
N GLU A 551 -27.25 4.56 -3.27
CA GLU A 551 -28.43 5.10 -3.94
C GLU A 551 -29.71 4.87 -3.16
N LEU A 552 -29.93 3.67 -2.60
CA LEU A 552 -31.09 3.33 -1.80
C LEU A 552 -31.22 4.31 -0.61
N LEU A 553 -30.17 4.48 0.16
CA LEU A 553 -30.17 5.32 1.37
C LEU A 553 -30.40 6.79 1.02
N LYS A 554 -29.76 7.29 -0.04
CA LYS A 554 -29.91 8.67 -0.51
C LYS A 554 -31.35 8.99 -0.87
N ASN A 555 -32.07 8.03 -1.44
CA ASN A 555 -33.44 8.21 -1.94
C ASN A 555 -34.53 7.86 -0.91
N ASP A 556 -34.16 7.34 0.27
CA ASP A 556 -35.11 7.05 1.35
C ASP A 556 -35.18 8.20 2.36
N PRO A 557 -36.25 9.05 2.35
CA PRO A 557 -36.33 10.21 3.21
C PRO A 557 -36.45 9.88 4.72
N GLU A 558 -36.78 8.66 5.07
CA GLU A 558 -36.82 8.22 6.47
C GLU A 558 -35.42 7.87 6.99
N VAL A 559 -34.50 7.53 6.12
CA VAL A 559 -33.16 7.04 6.46
C VAL A 559 -32.05 8.06 6.15
N ALA A 560 -32.15 8.76 5.02
CA ALA A 560 -31.14 9.71 4.55
C ALA A 560 -30.67 10.74 5.60
N PRO A 561 -31.53 11.27 6.50
CA PRO A 561 -31.07 12.18 7.55
C PRO A 561 -30.16 11.55 8.61
N TYR A 562 -30.13 10.22 8.72
CA TYR A 562 -29.46 9.48 9.80
C TYR A 562 -28.32 8.60 9.34
N LEU A 563 -28.35 8.12 8.11
CA LEU A 563 -27.34 7.21 7.56
C LEU A 563 -27.04 7.55 6.12
N GLN A 564 -25.77 7.81 5.85
CA GLN A 564 -25.24 8.05 4.51
C GLN A 564 -24.13 7.03 4.21
N VAL A 565 -24.13 6.52 2.99
CA VAL A 565 -23.03 5.70 2.45
C VAL A 565 -22.43 6.45 1.26
N VAL A 566 -21.12 6.50 1.21
CA VAL A 566 -20.35 7.11 0.11
C VAL A 566 -19.23 6.17 -0.31
N MET A 567 -19.24 5.75 -1.56
CA MET A 567 -18.11 5.09 -2.20
C MET A 567 -17.35 6.12 -3.03
N VAL A 568 -16.13 6.48 -2.61
CA VAL A 568 -15.32 7.42 -3.38
C VAL A 568 -14.77 6.75 -4.64
N GLU A 569 -14.87 7.46 -5.76
CA GLU A 569 -14.36 6.98 -7.05
C GLU A 569 -12.85 7.11 -7.11
N ASN A 570 -12.21 6.14 -7.72
CA ASN A 570 -10.77 6.16 -8.03
C ASN A 570 -9.87 6.42 -6.82
N TYR A 571 -10.12 5.72 -5.70
CA TYR A 571 -9.30 5.84 -4.50
C TYR A 571 -7.80 5.73 -4.81
N ASN A 572 -7.03 6.72 -4.37
CA ASN A 572 -5.60 6.88 -4.58
C ASN A 572 -4.94 7.58 -3.38
N VAL A 573 -3.64 7.90 -3.46
CA VAL A 573 -2.92 8.56 -2.35
C VAL A 573 -3.48 9.95 -2.05
N THR A 574 -3.77 10.74 -3.08
CA THR A 574 -4.35 12.08 -2.91
C THR A 574 -5.68 12.03 -2.16
N MET A 575 -6.56 11.10 -2.53
CA MET A 575 -7.84 10.88 -1.83
C MET A 575 -7.62 10.40 -0.38
N ALA A 576 -6.65 9.51 -0.15
CA ALA A 576 -6.30 9.03 1.18
C ALA A 576 -5.85 10.18 2.10
N GLU A 577 -5.06 11.12 1.59
CA GLU A 577 -4.58 12.30 2.33
C GLU A 577 -5.72 13.23 2.77
N LYS A 578 -6.87 13.19 2.11
CA LYS A 578 -8.08 13.94 2.50
C LYS A 578 -8.96 13.16 3.46
N LEU A 579 -9.09 11.85 3.24
CA LEU A 579 -9.97 10.98 4.04
C LEU A 579 -9.41 10.68 5.44
N ILE A 580 -8.11 10.43 5.55
CA ILE A 580 -7.49 9.98 6.79
C ILE A 580 -7.59 11.01 7.91
N PRO A 581 -7.29 12.32 7.72
CA PRO A 581 -7.45 13.31 8.76
C PRO A 581 -8.89 13.50 9.26
N ALA A 582 -9.88 13.27 8.38
CA ALA A 582 -11.29 13.42 8.68
C ALA A 582 -11.92 12.20 9.39
N CYS A 583 -11.24 11.08 9.45
CA CYS A 583 -11.77 9.83 9.98
C CYS A 583 -11.90 9.86 11.50
N GLU A 584 -13.01 9.33 12.00
CA GLU A 584 -13.25 9.16 13.44
C GLU A 584 -13.24 7.69 13.85
N VAL A 585 -13.80 6.81 13.01
CA VAL A 585 -13.80 5.35 13.21
C VAL A 585 -13.08 4.67 12.05
N SER A 586 -11.95 4.04 12.36
CA SER A 586 -11.10 3.34 11.40
C SER A 586 -11.50 1.87 11.32
N GLU A 587 -12.03 1.44 10.17
CA GLU A 587 -12.48 0.07 9.92
C GLU A 587 -11.31 -0.84 9.52
N GLN A 588 -10.92 -1.75 10.43
CA GLN A 588 -9.81 -2.69 10.25
C GLN A 588 -10.29 -4.13 10.55
N ILE A 589 -11.27 -4.57 9.78
CA ILE A 589 -12.14 -5.72 10.06
C ILE A 589 -11.80 -6.99 9.27
N SER A 590 -10.56 -7.14 8.82
CA SER A 590 -10.11 -8.37 8.17
C SER A 590 -10.35 -9.60 9.05
N LEU A 591 -10.48 -10.77 8.42
CA LEU A 591 -10.54 -12.02 9.19
C LEU A 591 -9.20 -12.22 9.88
N ALA A 592 -9.22 -12.49 11.19
CA ALA A 592 -8.00 -12.74 11.96
C ALA A 592 -7.14 -13.83 11.30
N SER A 593 -5.84 -13.65 11.29
CA SER A 593 -4.83 -14.47 10.58
C SER A 593 -4.70 -14.23 9.07
N LYS A 594 -5.35 -13.22 8.48
CA LYS A 594 -5.32 -13.02 7.01
C LYS A 594 -4.60 -11.76 6.56
N GLU A 595 -4.66 -10.65 7.30
CA GLU A 595 -3.88 -9.45 7.00
C GLU A 595 -2.47 -9.60 7.58
N ALA A 596 -1.45 -9.49 6.74
CA ALA A 596 -0.06 -9.59 7.21
C ALA A 596 0.29 -8.46 8.19
N SER A 597 -0.05 -7.25 7.88
CA SER A 597 0.18 -6.08 8.73
C SER A 597 -0.94 -5.05 8.62
N GLY A 598 -1.21 -4.57 7.41
CA GLY A 598 -1.89 -3.31 7.17
C GLY A 598 -0.97 -2.12 7.45
N THR A 599 -1.24 -1.00 6.78
CA THR A 599 -0.61 0.29 7.05
C THR A 599 -1.64 1.42 7.15
N GLY A 600 -2.85 1.19 6.64
CA GLY A 600 -3.99 2.10 6.82
C GLY A 600 -4.32 2.31 8.29
N ASN A 601 -4.35 1.24 9.07
CA ASN A 601 -4.56 1.28 10.52
C ASN A 601 -3.59 2.23 11.24
N MET A 602 -2.30 2.24 10.85
CA MET A 602 -1.27 3.12 11.42
C MET A 602 -1.52 4.59 11.05
N LYS A 603 -1.92 4.88 9.82
CA LYS A 603 -2.21 6.23 9.33
C LYS A 603 -3.41 6.83 10.04
N PHE A 604 -4.48 6.07 10.20
CA PHE A 604 -5.66 6.47 10.93
C PHE A 604 -5.38 6.73 12.40
N MET A 605 -4.64 5.82 13.06
CA MET A 605 -4.20 5.97 14.45
C MET A 605 -3.40 7.26 14.64
N LEU A 606 -2.45 7.53 13.76
CA LEU A 606 -1.61 8.74 13.79
C LEU A 606 -2.43 10.04 13.67
N ASN A 607 -3.54 9.99 12.96
CA ASN A 607 -4.45 11.12 12.76
C ASN A 607 -5.65 11.13 13.73
N GLY A 608 -5.58 10.35 14.81
CA GLY A 608 -6.56 10.40 15.90
C GLY A 608 -7.87 9.65 15.65
N ALA A 609 -7.95 8.80 14.63
CA ALA A 609 -9.07 7.89 14.50
C ALA A 609 -8.95 6.73 15.50
N VAL A 610 -10.10 6.25 15.99
CA VAL A 610 -10.16 5.09 16.86
C VAL A 610 -10.43 3.84 16.03
N THR A 611 -9.64 2.80 16.22
CA THR A 611 -9.76 1.56 15.47
C THR A 611 -10.94 0.71 15.95
N LEU A 612 -11.79 0.29 15.02
CA LEU A 612 -12.69 -0.85 15.15
C LEU A 612 -12.13 -1.99 14.29
N GLY A 613 -11.71 -3.06 14.90
CA GLY A 613 -11.00 -4.11 14.16
C GLY A 613 -10.99 -5.47 14.85
N THR A 614 -10.25 -6.37 14.24
CA THR A 614 -9.98 -7.72 14.74
C THR A 614 -8.54 -7.84 15.24
N GLU A 615 -8.24 -8.88 16.00
CA GLU A 615 -6.87 -9.24 16.39
C GLU A 615 -6.10 -9.83 15.20
N ASP A 616 -5.77 -8.97 14.25
CA ASP A 616 -5.12 -9.31 12.99
C ASP A 616 -4.03 -8.31 12.60
N GLY A 617 -2.96 -8.78 11.99
CA GLY A 617 -1.87 -7.95 11.51
C GLY A 617 -1.33 -7.00 12.60
N ALA A 618 -1.09 -5.75 12.21
CA ALA A 618 -0.61 -4.72 13.13
C ALA A 618 -1.70 -4.19 14.09
N ASN A 619 -2.97 -4.56 13.93
CA ASN A 619 -4.00 -4.22 14.93
C ASN A 619 -3.65 -4.77 16.31
N VAL A 620 -3.00 -5.94 16.37
CA VAL A 620 -2.52 -6.55 17.64
C VAL A 620 -1.53 -5.62 18.33
N GLU A 621 -0.57 -5.08 17.60
CA GLU A 621 0.42 -4.16 18.15
C GLU A 621 -0.20 -2.80 18.52
N ILE A 622 -1.19 -2.31 17.74
CA ILE A 622 -1.98 -1.13 18.12
C ILE A 622 -2.68 -1.37 19.44
N HIS A 623 -3.39 -2.50 19.58
CA HIS A 623 -4.10 -2.87 20.81
C HIS A 623 -3.17 -2.91 22.03
N GLN A 624 -2.01 -3.57 21.89
CA GLN A 624 -1.01 -3.61 22.95
C GLN A 624 -0.48 -2.24 23.38
N LEU A 625 -0.36 -1.30 22.42
CA LEU A 625 0.15 0.05 22.68
C LEU A 625 -0.89 0.96 23.33
N VAL A 626 -2.15 0.88 22.91
CA VAL A 626 -3.19 1.82 23.36
C VAL A 626 -4.03 1.28 24.52
N GLY A 627 -4.09 -0.04 24.70
CA GLY A 627 -4.92 -0.72 25.71
C GLY A 627 -6.39 -0.81 25.35
N ASP A 628 -7.11 -1.71 26.04
CA ASP A 628 -8.51 -2.09 25.76
C ASP A 628 -9.49 -0.92 25.70
N GLU A 629 -9.22 0.16 26.43
CA GLU A 629 -10.12 1.31 26.52
C GLU A 629 -10.05 2.22 25.26
N ASN A 630 -9.00 2.10 24.43
CA ASN A 630 -8.71 3.02 23.34
C ASN A 630 -8.80 2.39 21.95
N ILE A 631 -9.36 1.18 21.87
CA ILE A 631 -9.59 0.41 20.65
C ILE A 631 -10.85 -0.43 20.84
N TYR A 632 -11.49 -0.82 19.75
CA TYR A 632 -12.65 -1.72 19.76
C TYR A 632 -12.31 -2.98 18.98
N ILE A 633 -12.28 -4.11 19.68
CA ILE A 633 -11.95 -5.42 19.10
C ILE A 633 -13.18 -6.31 19.12
N PHE A 634 -13.37 -7.08 18.05
CA PHE A 634 -14.43 -8.08 17.89
C PHE A 634 -13.91 -9.31 17.13
N GLY A 635 -14.72 -10.36 17.13
CA GLY A 635 -14.50 -11.57 16.37
C GLY A 635 -13.54 -12.56 17.03
N GLU A 636 -13.35 -13.68 16.37
CA GLU A 636 -12.50 -14.74 16.88
C GLU A 636 -11.01 -14.42 16.71
N SER A 637 -10.19 -15.04 17.58
CA SER A 637 -8.73 -14.92 17.53
C SER A 637 -8.15 -15.63 16.30
N SER A 638 -6.91 -15.30 15.95
CA SER A 638 -6.18 -15.97 14.87
C SER A 638 -6.08 -17.48 15.08
N ASP A 639 -5.86 -17.94 16.32
CA ASP A 639 -5.75 -19.37 16.63
C ASP A 639 -7.07 -20.10 16.39
N GLN A 640 -8.21 -19.52 16.78
CA GLN A 640 -9.52 -20.06 16.54
C GLN A 640 -9.83 -20.14 15.03
N VAL A 641 -9.52 -19.08 14.28
CA VAL A 641 -9.73 -19.06 12.82
C VAL A 641 -8.86 -20.12 12.12
N ILE A 642 -7.58 -20.24 12.51
CA ILE A 642 -6.69 -21.28 11.98
C ILE A 642 -7.23 -22.67 12.30
N GLU A 643 -7.78 -22.88 13.50
CA GLU A 643 -8.40 -24.15 13.91
C GLU A 643 -9.63 -24.46 13.08
N HIS A 644 -10.50 -23.48 12.78
CA HIS A 644 -11.64 -23.64 11.88
C HIS A 644 -11.23 -24.11 10.48
N TYR A 645 -10.18 -23.51 9.91
CA TYR A 645 -9.65 -23.95 8.61
C TYR A 645 -9.07 -25.37 8.68
N ALA A 646 -8.33 -25.69 9.73
CA ALA A 646 -7.75 -27.03 9.91
C ALA A 646 -8.80 -28.13 10.06
N LYS A 647 -9.90 -27.83 10.75
CA LYS A 647 -11.02 -28.77 10.95
C LYS A 647 -12.04 -28.76 9.82
N SER A 648 -12.04 -27.72 8.99
CA SER A 648 -13.07 -27.47 7.95
C SER A 648 -14.50 -27.51 8.54
N ASP A 649 -14.69 -26.92 9.73
CA ASP A 649 -15.91 -27.00 10.50
C ASP A 649 -16.83 -25.78 10.38
N TYR A 650 -16.38 -24.72 9.70
CA TYR A 650 -17.24 -23.57 9.38
C TYR A 650 -18.12 -23.85 8.17
N VAL A 651 -19.44 -23.72 8.36
CA VAL A 651 -20.45 -23.87 7.30
C VAL A 651 -21.35 -22.64 7.29
N ALA A 652 -21.18 -21.75 6.32
CA ALA A 652 -21.93 -20.49 6.21
C ALA A 652 -23.45 -20.70 6.21
N ALA A 653 -23.93 -21.73 5.49
CA ALA A 653 -25.34 -22.05 5.42
C ALA A 653 -25.99 -22.35 6.79
N ASP A 654 -25.25 -22.89 7.74
CA ASP A 654 -25.78 -23.16 9.09
C ASP A 654 -26.11 -21.86 9.83
N TYR A 655 -25.27 -20.83 9.71
CA TYR A 655 -25.53 -19.50 10.28
C TYR A 655 -26.74 -18.83 9.63
N TYR A 656 -26.83 -18.91 8.30
CA TYR A 656 -27.98 -18.38 7.56
C TYR A 656 -29.30 -19.11 7.90
N ILE A 657 -29.29 -20.46 7.99
CA ILE A 657 -30.49 -21.23 8.26
C ILE A 657 -30.96 -21.06 9.70
N ASN A 658 -30.05 -21.08 10.66
CA ASN A 658 -30.38 -21.15 12.09
C ASN A 658 -30.54 -19.77 12.73
N ASP A 659 -30.05 -18.69 12.12
CA ASP A 659 -30.16 -17.33 12.63
C ASP A 659 -31.05 -16.47 11.74
N LYS A 660 -32.24 -16.09 12.27
CA LYS A 660 -33.23 -15.31 11.54
C LYS A 660 -32.78 -13.87 11.22
N ASP A 661 -31.91 -13.31 12.06
CA ASP A 661 -31.41 -11.95 11.87
C ASP A 661 -30.36 -11.93 10.76
N ILE A 662 -29.40 -12.85 10.78
CA ILE A 662 -28.43 -13.03 9.70
C ILE A 662 -29.15 -13.29 8.37
N ARG A 663 -30.15 -14.19 8.37
CA ARG A 663 -30.97 -14.44 7.18
C ARG A 663 -31.62 -13.17 6.66
N LYS A 664 -32.24 -12.39 7.56
CA LYS A 664 -32.89 -11.12 7.20
C LYS A 664 -31.93 -10.14 6.53
N TRP A 665 -30.71 -10.02 7.05
CA TRP A 665 -29.70 -9.10 6.49
C TRP A 665 -29.18 -9.60 5.14
N VAL A 666 -28.88 -10.88 5.02
CA VAL A 666 -28.39 -11.47 3.77
C VAL A 666 -29.48 -11.41 2.69
N ASP A 667 -30.73 -11.78 3.02
CA ASP A 667 -31.85 -11.73 2.07
C ASP A 667 -32.19 -10.31 1.60
N PHE A 668 -31.86 -9.30 2.37
CA PHE A 668 -32.10 -7.91 1.96
C PHE A 668 -31.29 -7.53 0.70
N ILE A 669 -30.14 -8.18 0.45
CA ILE A 669 -29.34 -7.98 -0.77
C ILE A 669 -30.17 -8.22 -2.03
N ILE A 670 -31.11 -9.16 -1.96
CA ILE A 670 -32.02 -9.50 -3.06
C ILE A 670 -33.47 -9.04 -2.79
N SER A 671 -33.65 -8.05 -1.92
CA SER A 671 -34.97 -7.44 -1.66
C SER A 671 -35.51 -6.72 -2.91
N PRO A 672 -36.84 -6.50 -2.99
CA PRO A 672 -37.42 -5.74 -4.09
C PRO A 672 -36.85 -4.32 -4.23
N GLU A 673 -36.43 -3.70 -3.13
CA GLU A 673 -35.79 -2.39 -3.11
C GLU A 673 -34.44 -2.43 -3.81
N MET A 674 -33.60 -3.40 -3.46
CA MET A 674 -32.28 -3.59 -4.06
C MET A 674 -32.35 -4.01 -5.53
N LEU A 675 -33.27 -4.94 -5.86
CA LEU A 675 -33.45 -5.43 -7.24
C LEU A 675 -33.97 -4.36 -8.23
N LYS A 676 -34.56 -3.25 -7.72
CA LYS A 676 -34.94 -2.12 -8.56
C LYS A 676 -33.76 -1.22 -8.95
N ILE A 677 -32.70 -1.25 -8.17
CA ILE A 677 -31.53 -0.38 -8.35
C ILE A 677 -30.40 -1.17 -9.03
N GLY A 678 -30.13 -2.35 -8.52
CA GLY A 678 -28.95 -3.14 -8.90
C GLY A 678 -29.22 -4.14 -10.03
N ASP A 679 -28.11 -4.66 -10.56
CA ASP A 679 -28.12 -5.77 -11.48
C ASP A 679 -28.54 -7.05 -10.77
N VAL A 680 -29.63 -7.66 -11.23
CA VAL A 680 -30.25 -8.83 -10.57
C VAL A 680 -29.28 -9.98 -10.47
N ARG A 681 -28.49 -10.27 -11.49
CA ARG A 681 -27.53 -11.38 -11.50
C ARG A 681 -26.44 -11.15 -10.47
N THR A 682 -25.85 -9.97 -10.46
CA THR A 682 -24.80 -9.59 -9.52
C THR A 682 -25.26 -9.69 -8.07
N LEU A 683 -26.48 -9.20 -7.75
CA LEU A 683 -27.04 -9.28 -6.40
C LEU A 683 -27.31 -10.74 -5.98
N LEU A 684 -27.78 -11.59 -6.89
CA LEU A 684 -27.97 -13.02 -6.62
C LEU A 684 -26.63 -13.76 -6.43
N GLU A 685 -25.57 -13.39 -7.14
CA GLU A 685 -24.24 -13.98 -6.99
C GLU A 685 -23.65 -13.66 -5.61
N ILE A 686 -23.72 -12.43 -5.11
CA ILE A 686 -23.29 -12.06 -3.75
C ILE A 686 -24.13 -12.78 -2.69
N HIS A 687 -25.44 -12.81 -2.84
CA HIS A 687 -26.32 -13.53 -1.91
C HIS A 687 -25.94 -15.01 -1.82
N ALA A 688 -25.72 -15.66 -2.96
CA ALA A 688 -25.32 -17.06 -3.01
C ALA A 688 -23.92 -17.28 -2.41
N GLU A 689 -22.98 -16.39 -2.68
CA GLU A 689 -21.61 -16.47 -2.16
C GLU A 689 -21.58 -16.45 -0.62
N LEU A 690 -22.33 -15.54 -0.01
CA LEU A 690 -22.42 -15.42 1.45
C LEU A 690 -23.05 -16.66 2.12
N ILE A 691 -23.96 -17.37 1.43
CA ILE A 691 -24.65 -18.56 1.98
C ILE A 691 -23.86 -19.84 1.72
N GLN A 692 -23.25 -19.98 0.54
CA GLN A 692 -22.68 -21.24 0.09
C GLN A 692 -21.20 -21.38 0.38
N LYS A 693 -20.47 -20.26 0.40
CA LYS A 693 -19.01 -20.27 0.53
C LYS A 693 -18.53 -19.47 1.73
N ASP A 694 -18.71 -18.16 1.70
CA ASP A 694 -18.24 -17.23 2.76
C ASP A 694 -16.85 -17.64 3.32
N TRP A 695 -15.87 -17.78 2.41
CA TRP A 695 -14.52 -18.27 2.71
C TRP A 695 -13.81 -17.57 3.86
N PHE A 696 -14.23 -16.33 4.17
CA PHE A 696 -13.64 -15.49 5.20
C PHE A 696 -14.56 -15.27 6.40
N MET A 697 -15.47 -16.24 6.66
CA MET A 697 -16.26 -16.36 7.88
C MET A 697 -16.99 -15.08 8.30
N THR A 698 -17.55 -14.38 7.32
CA THR A 698 -18.30 -13.13 7.56
C THR A 698 -19.49 -13.36 8.50
N LEU A 699 -20.26 -14.43 8.27
CA LEU A 699 -21.45 -14.72 9.04
C LEU A 699 -21.14 -15.20 10.48
N LEU A 700 -19.95 -15.73 10.72
CA LEU A 700 -19.48 -16.08 12.07
C LEU A 700 -19.36 -14.82 12.96
N ASP A 701 -18.69 -13.80 12.45
CA ASP A 701 -18.32 -12.59 13.23
C ASP A 701 -19.35 -11.46 13.15
N VAL A 702 -20.29 -11.49 12.21
CA VAL A 702 -21.15 -10.33 11.88
C VAL A 702 -21.95 -9.79 13.07
N LYS A 703 -22.44 -10.65 13.95
CA LYS A 703 -23.22 -10.20 15.13
C LYS A 703 -22.35 -9.50 16.15
N ASP A 704 -21.16 -10.02 16.42
CA ASP A 704 -20.20 -9.41 17.33
C ASP A 704 -19.70 -8.07 16.76
N TYR A 705 -19.46 -8.01 15.45
CA TYR A 705 -19.14 -6.78 14.74
C TYR A 705 -20.23 -5.72 14.90
N ILE A 706 -21.49 -6.07 14.65
CA ILE A 706 -22.63 -5.15 14.79
C ILE A 706 -22.71 -4.65 16.24
N GLN A 707 -22.67 -5.52 17.22
CA GLN A 707 -22.73 -5.16 18.63
C GLN A 707 -21.59 -4.23 19.04
N THR A 708 -20.37 -4.53 18.60
CA THR A 708 -19.20 -3.71 18.90
C THR A 708 -19.28 -2.34 18.23
N LYS A 709 -19.74 -2.29 16.98
CA LYS A 709 -19.88 -1.03 16.23
C LYS A 709 -20.98 -0.13 16.83
N GLU A 710 -22.09 -0.68 17.29
CA GLU A 710 -23.11 0.08 18.02
C GLU A 710 -22.55 0.67 19.34
N ARG A 711 -21.68 -0.05 20.03
CA ARG A 711 -20.95 0.46 21.20
C ARG A 711 -20.03 1.63 20.84
N VAL A 712 -19.30 1.55 19.72
CA VAL A 712 -18.46 2.66 19.22
C VAL A 712 -19.28 3.94 19.09
N PHE A 713 -20.43 3.86 18.43
CA PHE A 713 -21.29 5.04 18.22
C PHE A 713 -21.94 5.54 19.49
N ALA A 714 -22.24 4.66 20.45
CA ALA A 714 -22.73 5.07 21.77
C ALA A 714 -21.65 5.80 22.57
N ASP A 715 -20.43 5.28 22.60
CA ASP A 715 -19.30 5.86 23.34
C ASP A 715 -18.83 7.18 22.72
N TYR A 716 -19.01 7.36 21.40
CA TYR A 716 -18.69 8.61 20.71
C TYR A 716 -19.45 9.82 21.26
N GLU A 717 -20.63 9.63 21.86
CA GLU A 717 -21.43 10.73 22.43
C GLU A 717 -20.77 11.39 23.65
N ASP A 718 -19.91 10.66 24.39
CA ASP A 718 -19.03 11.26 25.39
C ASP A 718 -17.78 11.86 24.70
N ARG A 719 -17.94 13.10 24.25
CA ARG A 719 -16.93 13.78 23.43
C ARG A 719 -15.57 13.94 24.14
N MET A 720 -15.58 14.14 25.47
CA MET A 720 -14.35 14.31 26.22
C MET A 720 -13.60 12.98 26.36
N THR A 721 -14.30 11.91 26.68
CA THR A 721 -13.72 10.56 26.68
C THR A 721 -13.23 10.16 25.30
N TRP A 722 -13.97 10.51 24.23
CA TRP A 722 -13.53 10.28 22.86
C TRP A 722 -12.24 11.02 22.53
N ALA A 723 -12.12 12.31 22.91
CA ALA A 723 -10.90 13.08 22.72
C ALA A 723 -9.69 12.48 23.46
N LYS A 724 -9.89 11.92 24.67
CA LYS A 724 -8.85 11.17 25.38
C LYS A 724 -8.38 9.93 24.60
N LYS A 725 -9.32 9.16 24.02
CA LYS A 725 -8.98 8.04 23.12
C LYS A 725 -8.15 8.51 21.91
N MET A 726 -8.51 9.66 21.31
CA MET A 726 -7.76 10.24 20.21
C MET A 726 -6.31 10.56 20.62
N ILE A 727 -6.10 11.22 21.76
CA ILE A 727 -4.75 11.57 22.27
C ILE A 727 -3.92 10.30 22.49
N VAL A 728 -4.48 9.26 23.10
CA VAL A 728 -3.75 8.01 23.36
C VAL A 728 -3.33 7.36 22.03
N ASN A 729 -4.22 7.29 21.05
CA ASN A 729 -3.90 6.74 19.74
C ASN A 729 -2.78 7.53 19.05
N ILE A 730 -2.88 8.86 18.98
CA ILE A 730 -1.84 9.72 18.38
C ILE A 730 -0.50 9.55 19.11
N ALA A 731 -0.52 9.64 20.44
CA ALA A 731 0.69 9.56 21.26
C ALA A 731 1.45 8.24 21.06
N LYS A 732 0.72 7.14 20.94
CA LYS A 732 1.29 5.80 20.76
C LYS A 732 1.64 5.45 19.31
N ALA A 733 1.20 6.25 18.35
CA ALA A 733 1.47 6.02 16.93
C ALA A 733 2.95 6.20 16.53
N GLY A 734 3.78 6.79 17.40
CA GLY A 734 5.21 6.94 17.17
C GLY A 734 5.94 5.63 16.85
N PHE A 735 5.51 4.52 17.43
CA PHE A 735 6.02 3.19 17.12
C PHE A 735 5.90 2.83 15.63
N PHE A 736 4.87 3.30 14.95
CA PHE A 736 4.63 3.00 13.53
C PHE A 736 5.31 3.97 12.55
N SER A 737 6.31 4.72 13.00
CA SER A 737 7.17 5.48 12.07
C SER A 737 7.99 4.53 11.20
N SER A 738 8.01 4.78 9.88
CA SER A 738 8.91 4.06 8.97
C SER A 738 10.39 4.33 9.25
N ASP A 739 10.72 5.43 9.92
CA ASP A 739 12.10 5.71 10.37
C ASP A 739 12.55 4.67 11.39
N ARG A 740 11.68 4.28 12.35
CA ARG A 740 11.95 3.17 13.27
C ARG A 740 12.14 1.86 12.49
N THR A 741 11.21 1.56 11.56
CA THR A 741 11.28 0.33 10.78
C THR A 741 12.59 0.23 10.00
N ILE A 742 12.98 1.29 9.30
CA ILE A 742 14.22 1.31 8.50
C ILE A 742 15.47 1.26 9.40
N THR A 743 15.43 1.89 10.57
CA THR A 743 16.51 1.76 11.55
C THR A 743 16.71 0.30 11.98
N GLU A 744 15.61 -0.44 12.18
CA GLU A 744 15.67 -1.87 12.51
C GLU A 744 16.18 -2.71 11.33
N TYR A 745 15.72 -2.47 10.10
CA TYR A 745 16.27 -3.11 8.91
C TYR A 745 17.76 -2.87 8.76
N ASN A 746 18.21 -1.62 8.96
CA ASN A 746 19.62 -1.27 8.83
C ASN A 746 20.47 -1.93 9.93
N ARG A 747 19.98 -1.92 11.18
CA ARG A 747 20.70 -2.51 12.31
C ARG A 747 20.86 -4.03 12.15
N ASP A 748 19.80 -4.73 11.72
CA ASP A 748 19.72 -6.18 11.81
C ASP A 748 20.02 -6.89 10.47
N ILE A 749 19.86 -6.21 9.34
CA ILE A 749 19.91 -6.82 7.99
C ILE A 749 20.89 -6.09 7.07
N TRP A 750 20.74 -4.77 6.88
CA TRP A 750 21.45 -4.08 5.80
C TRP A 750 22.88 -3.66 6.17
N HIS A 751 23.07 -3.09 7.36
CA HIS A 751 24.36 -2.59 7.86
C HIS A 751 25.02 -1.55 6.94
N VAL A 752 24.22 -0.69 6.31
CA VAL A 752 24.62 0.42 5.42
C VAL A 752 25.22 1.58 6.20
#